data_1d3f061a648f900c3b8edb136b2c44f3
#
_entry.id   1d3f061a648f900c3b8edb136b2c44f3
#
_cell.length_a   1.000
_cell.length_b   1.000
_cell.length_c   1.000
_cell.angle_alpha   90.00
_cell.angle_beta   90.00
_cell.angle_gamma   90.00
#
_symmetry.space_group_name_H-M   'P 1'
#
loop_
_entity.id
_entity.type
_entity.pdbx_description
1 polymer ?
#
loop_
_entity_poly.entity_id
_entity_poly.type
_entity_poly.pdbx_seq_one_letter_code
_entity_poly.pdbx_strand_id
1 'polypeptide(L)'
;MEVIKFEKVYYSYDGESDAQEGDLFSVGGDFALRGVDFSVQEGEFVAILGHNGSGKSTLARLTNGLLSPTSGKIMAFGLDATEEKNLFEIRKQIGIVFQNPDNQTVASIVEDDIAFGPENIGIERKEIGKRIEFALDAVGMQEFRHATPTRLSGGQKQRIAIAGVLALKPRVMILDEATAMLDPRGRKEVMDVVMRLNREEKITVILVTHFAEEALLADRAVVMHQGEIVMQGKPEEIFAKGEELAKYSLVMPRPVRICRALTDGGLCVEDGMDETQIAEKIYTALPTVKNIELPQTEGAGTRSTLFKEVENGGQGRIFAENLSYVYNPKSPFATQALEGVDLEIKGGEFFGIIGHTGSGKSTFVQHLNALLKVPSAEKKYKPKKVKKGQALPPPMRLVVDGFDLTDKNTDFRLLRSKVGMVFQYPEYQLFAETVFDDVAFGLKNFFPDVSEEDTKRAVKEALETVGLSYEEVKNRSPFELSGGQKRRVAIAGVIVTKPEILVLDEPAAGLDPLGKEEVMSLLHKIHSEWCKTVIIVSHDMDEIAENCTRAAIFSEGKVLAVADPKTLFSNAEVLEEKGLDVPFAAKLTRALVKKGVVVDNAFTVSDFVEKMLFFAKMQGAGTSLTGEGGQSDE
;
A
#
# COMPACT_ATOMS: atom_id res chain seq x y z
N MET A 1 27.71 21.31 3.14
CA MET A 1 27.68 22.30 2.02
C MET A 1 26.27 22.23 1.42
N GLU A 2 25.64 23.40 1.14
CA GLU A 2 24.32 23.42 0.51
C GLU A 2 24.45 22.99 -0.97
N VAL A 3 23.75 21.90 -1.30
CA VAL A 3 23.83 21.32 -2.67
C VAL A 3 22.61 21.66 -3.51
N ILE A 4 21.47 21.94 -2.89
CA ILE A 4 20.22 22.37 -3.55
C ILE A 4 19.65 23.55 -2.78
N LYS A 5 19.16 24.57 -3.50
CA LYS A 5 18.50 25.75 -2.93
C LYS A 5 17.39 26.25 -3.83
N PHE A 6 16.21 26.43 -3.27
CA PHE A 6 15.04 27.07 -3.86
C PHE A 6 14.85 28.43 -3.19
N GLU A 7 14.63 29.47 -3.98
CA GLU A 7 14.38 30.83 -3.50
C GLU A 7 13.07 31.33 -4.12
N LYS A 8 12.01 31.39 -3.30
CA LYS A 8 10.65 31.84 -3.65
C LYS A 8 10.14 31.26 -4.95
N VAL A 9 10.18 29.91 -5.07
CA VAL A 9 9.84 29.20 -6.30
C VAL A 9 8.33 29.03 -6.41
N TYR A 10 7.79 29.43 -7.57
CA TYR A 10 6.40 29.21 -8.00
C TYR A 10 6.39 28.32 -9.23
N TYR A 11 5.38 27.44 -9.32
CA TYR A 11 5.18 26.61 -10.50
C TYR A 11 3.69 26.34 -10.77
N SER A 12 3.26 26.52 -12.04
CA SER A 12 1.94 26.12 -12.55
C SER A 12 2.09 25.21 -13.75
N TYR A 13 1.21 24.21 -13.90
CA TYR A 13 1.16 23.33 -15.07
C TYR A 13 0.43 23.98 -16.26
N ASP A 14 -0.41 24.99 -16.03
CA ASP A 14 -1.24 25.62 -17.07
C ASP A 14 -0.49 26.63 -17.94
N GLY A 15 0.84 26.62 -17.93
CA GLY A 15 1.80 27.32 -18.76
C GLY A 15 1.37 28.68 -19.32
N GLU A 16 2.24 29.70 -19.13
CA GLU A 16 2.16 31.04 -19.74
C GLU A 16 0.94 31.89 -19.35
N SER A 17 0.90 32.36 -18.12
CA SER A 17 0.39 33.72 -17.91
C SER A 17 1.54 34.70 -18.16
N ASP A 18 1.42 35.57 -19.16
CA ASP A 18 2.22 36.79 -19.36
C ASP A 18 2.04 37.77 -18.17
N ALA A 19 2.00 37.28 -16.96
CA ALA A 19 1.85 38.06 -15.75
C ALA A 19 3.22 38.64 -15.37
N GLN A 20 3.35 39.95 -15.54
CA GLN A 20 4.46 40.71 -14.95
C GLN A 20 4.48 40.53 -13.43
N GLU A 21 5.64 40.58 -12.80
CA GLU A 21 5.89 40.30 -11.37
C GLU A 21 4.90 40.92 -10.34
N GLY A 22 4.08 41.89 -10.74
CA GLY A 22 3.08 42.56 -9.91
C GLY A 22 1.67 41.92 -9.92
N ASP A 23 1.35 41.08 -10.91
CA ASP A 23 -0.01 40.54 -11.14
C ASP A 23 -0.17 39.08 -10.73
N LEU A 24 0.89 38.42 -10.27
CA LEU A 24 0.89 36.98 -9.85
C LEU A 24 -0.15 36.66 -8.76
N PHE A 25 -0.61 37.65 -8.01
CA PHE A 25 -1.61 37.48 -6.95
C PHE A 25 -3.06 37.74 -7.36
N SER A 26 -3.29 38.29 -8.55
CA SER A 26 -4.64 38.69 -9.02
C SER A 26 -5.30 37.72 -9.99
N VAL A 27 -4.53 36.81 -10.59
CA VAL A 27 -5.04 35.76 -11.48
C VAL A 27 -5.15 34.46 -10.66
N GLY A 28 -6.34 33.90 -10.49
CA GLY A 28 -6.61 32.66 -9.78
C GLY A 28 -6.02 31.42 -10.49
N GLY A 29 -4.73 31.45 -10.82
CA GLY A 29 -4.00 30.35 -11.41
C GLY A 29 -3.79 29.21 -10.40
N ASP A 30 -3.95 27.99 -10.85
CA ASP A 30 -3.76 26.78 -10.02
C ASP A 30 -2.26 26.47 -9.91
N PHE A 31 -1.60 27.13 -8.93
CA PHE A 31 -0.18 26.91 -8.67
C PHE A 31 0.05 25.61 -7.91
N ALA A 32 0.87 24.73 -8.48
CA ALA A 32 1.35 23.51 -7.82
C ALA A 32 2.44 23.79 -6.77
N LEU A 33 3.21 24.89 -6.91
CA LEU A 33 4.11 25.42 -5.88
C LEU A 33 3.90 26.92 -5.72
N ARG A 34 3.93 27.40 -4.45
CA ARG A 34 3.63 28.79 -4.07
C ARG A 34 4.71 29.36 -3.17
N GLY A 35 5.70 30.02 -3.77
CA GLY A 35 6.75 30.74 -3.03
C GLY A 35 7.61 29.84 -2.16
N VAL A 36 7.98 28.65 -2.65
CA VAL A 36 8.73 27.66 -1.88
C VAL A 36 10.17 28.10 -1.68
N ASP A 37 10.59 28.18 -0.40
CA ASP A 37 11.98 28.28 0.05
C ASP A 37 12.41 26.93 0.64
N PHE A 38 13.41 26.28 0.03
CA PHE A 38 13.85 24.94 0.40
C PHE A 38 15.34 24.77 0.15
N SER A 39 16.05 24.11 1.04
CA SER A 39 17.46 23.78 0.81
C SER A 39 17.81 22.39 1.31
N VAL A 40 18.86 21.78 0.73
CA VAL A 40 19.37 20.46 1.11
C VAL A 40 20.88 20.54 1.27
N GLN A 41 21.37 19.98 2.36
CA GLN A 41 22.82 19.87 2.65
C GLN A 41 23.41 18.59 2.05
N GLU A 42 24.70 18.61 1.73
CA GLU A 42 25.41 17.43 1.22
C GLU A 42 25.41 16.29 2.24
N GLY A 43 25.05 15.10 1.80
CA GLY A 43 24.95 13.92 2.66
C GLY A 43 23.69 13.86 3.54
N GLU A 44 22.83 14.90 3.50
CA GLU A 44 21.58 14.94 4.26
C GLU A 44 20.57 13.95 3.71
N PHE A 45 19.80 13.30 4.58
CA PHE A 45 18.61 12.55 4.22
C PHE A 45 17.37 13.37 4.58
N VAL A 46 16.67 13.91 3.57
CA VAL A 46 15.46 14.74 3.74
C VAL A 46 14.24 13.98 3.26
N ALA A 47 13.21 13.87 4.11
CA ALA A 47 11.90 13.36 3.73
C ALA A 47 10.93 14.51 3.43
N ILE A 48 10.21 14.43 2.32
CA ILE A 48 9.16 15.38 1.91
C ILE A 48 7.81 14.68 2.05
N LEU A 49 7.02 15.13 3.01
CA LEU A 49 5.69 14.63 3.36
C LEU A 49 4.58 15.55 2.85
N GLY A 50 3.39 15.03 2.66
CA GLY A 50 2.19 15.78 2.30
C GLY A 50 1.13 14.86 1.69
N HIS A 51 -0.12 15.31 1.67
CA HIS A 51 -1.20 14.60 0.98
C HIS A 51 -1.00 14.58 -0.55
N ASN A 52 -1.78 13.76 -1.24
CA ASN A 52 -1.74 13.70 -2.71
C ASN A 52 -2.16 15.06 -3.30
N GLY A 53 -1.37 15.58 -4.25
CA GLY A 53 -1.59 16.91 -4.83
C GLY A 53 -0.99 18.09 -4.04
N SER A 54 -0.23 17.86 -2.96
CA SER A 54 0.41 18.93 -2.19
C SER A 54 1.64 19.59 -2.85
N GLY A 55 2.09 19.10 -4.02
CA GLY A 55 3.24 19.65 -4.76
C GLY A 55 4.56 18.89 -4.61
N LYS A 56 4.62 17.77 -3.87
CA LYS A 56 5.85 16.99 -3.60
C LYS A 56 6.60 16.55 -4.85
N SER A 57 5.91 15.84 -5.76
CA SER A 57 6.53 15.37 -7.01
C SER A 57 6.91 16.51 -7.94
N THR A 58 6.19 17.64 -7.88
CA THR A 58 6.56 18.86 -8.63
C THR A 58 7.88 19.41 -8.10
N LEU A 59 8.04 19.52 -6.79
CA LEU A 59 9.30 19.95 -6.16
C LEU A 59 10.45 19.02 -6.52
N ALA A 60 10.23 17.69 -6.48
CA ALA A 60 11.22 16.69 -6.86
C ALA A 60 11.67 16.84 -8.33
N ARG A 61 10.74 17.06 -9.27
CA ARG A 61 11.03 17.25 -10.70
C ARG A 61 11.71 18.58 -11.01
N LEU A 62 11.39 19.62 -10.29
CA LEU A 62 12.08 20.91 -10.37
C LEU A 62 13.53 20.80 -9.88
N THR A 63 13.78 19.97 -8.86
CA THR A 63 15.11 19.80 -8.27
C THR A 63 16.14 19.26 -9.28
N ASN A 64 15.74 18.34 -10.19
CA ASN A 64 16.65 17.82 -11.22
C ASN A 64 16.47 18.49 -12.60
N GLY A 65 15.70 19.59 -12.67
CA GLY A 65 15.49 20.35 -13.90
C GLY A 65 14.61 19.63 -14.94
N LEU A 66 13.78 18.65 -14.56
CA LEU A 66 12.75 18.08 -15.44
C LEU A 66 11.62 19.06 -15.70
N LEU A 67 11.38 19.96 -14.76
CA LEU A 67 10.48 21.10 -14.89
C LEU A 67 11.29 22.38 -14.69
N SER A 68 10.85 23.48 -15.30
CA SER A 68 11.41 24.82 -15.10
C SER A 68 10.43 25.66 -14.27
N PRO A 69 10.88 26.38 -13.24
CA PRO A 69 9.97 27.18 -12.41
C PRO A 69 9.29 28.29 -13.21
N THR A 70 8.04 28.62 -12.88
CA THR A 70 7.32 29.78 -13.45
C THR A 70 7.93 31.10 -12.95
N SER A 71 8.36 31.11 -11.67
CA SER A 71 9.05 32.26 -11.04
C SER A 71 9.92 31.76 -9.87
N GLY A 72 10.86 32.57 -9.45
CA GLY A 72 11.85 32.25 -8.42
C GLY A 72 13.12 31.65 -9.01
N LYS A 73 14.00 31.15 -8.13
CA LYS A 73 15.32 30.66 -8.52
C LYS A 73 15.62 29.28 -7.89
N ILE A 74 16.23 28.41 -8.69
CA ILE A 74 16.68 27.08 -8.22
C ILE A 74 18.17 26.94 -8.50
N MET A 75 18.94 26.74 -7.45
CA MET A 75 20.39 26.48 -7.53
C MET A 75 20.67 25.02 -7.17
N ALA A 76 21.41 24.32 -8.02
CA ALA A 76 21.91 22.97 -7.75
C ALA A 76 23.45 22.96 -7.96
N PHE A 77 24.20 22.59 -6.92
CA PHE A 77 25.69 22.61 -6.91
C PHE A 77 26.29 23.96 -7.35
N GLY A 78 25.62 25.07 -7.06
CA GLY A 78 26.03 26.41 -7.49
C GLY A 78 25.70 26.77 -8.95
N LEU A 79 25.02 25.85 -9.68
CA LEU A 79 24.51 26.07 -11.03
C LEU A 79 23.04 26.49 -10.98
N ASP A 80 22.65 27.44 -11.80
CA ASP A 80 21.26 27.86 -11.94
C ASP A 80 20.50 26.86 -12.80
N ALA A 81 19.48 26.19 -12.23
CA ALA A 81 18.69 25.18 -12.91
C ALA A 81 17.66 25.76 -13.90
N THR A 82 17.49 27.07 -13.95
CA THR A 82 16.65 27.76 -14.96
C THR A 82 17.38 27.93 -16.29
N GLU A 83 18.72 27.83 -16.29
CA GLU A 83 19.54 27.97 -17.49
C GLU A 83 19.72 26.59 -18.19
N GLU A 84 19.23 26.46 -19.41
CA GLU A 84 19.27 25.20 -20.19
C GLU A 84 20.68 24.60 -20.31
N LYS A 85 21.72 25.46 -20.45
CA LYS A 85 23.12 25.04 -20.52
C LYS A 85 23.62 24.27 -19.29
N ASN A 86 23.00 24.47 -18.12
CA ASN A 86 23.39 23.87 -16.85
C ASN A 86 22.67 22.53 -16.61
N LEU A 87 21.54 22.27 -17.29
CA LEU A 87 20.68 21.12 -17.01
C LEU A 87 21.38 19.77 -17.18
N PHE A 88 22.27 19.66 -18.18
CA PHE A 88 23.03 18.43 -18.39
C PHE A 88 23.93 18.10 -17.20
N GLU A 89 24.69 19.08 -16.69
CA GLU A 89 25.58 18.89 -15.54
C GLU A 89 24.81 18.68 -14.23
N ILE A 90 23.63 19.28 -14.08
CA ILE A 90 22.73 19.06 -12.95
C ILE A 90 22.18 17.63 -12.98
N ARG A 91 21.60 17.19 -14.12
CA ARG A 91 21.02 15.84 -14.28
C ARG A 91 22.02 14.72 -14.14
N LYS A 92 23.28 14.98 -14.45
CA LYS A 92 24.37 14.03 -14.24
C LYS A 92 24.67 13.78 -12.74
N GLN A 93 24.42 14.76 -11.89
CA GLN A 93 24.69 14.72 -10.46
C GLN A 93 23.43 14.42 -9.61
N ILE A 94 22.21 14.62 -10.16
CA ILE A 94 20.94 14.38 -9.49
C ILE A 94 20.18 13.28 -10.23
N GLY A 95 20.11 12.10 -9.64
CA GLY A 95 19.29 11.00 -10.16
C GLY A 95 17.91 11.00 -9.52
N ILE A 96 16.88 10.61 -10.28
CA ILE A 96 15.52 10.45 -9.80
C ILE A 96 15.00 9.03 -10.06
N VAL A 97 14.39 8.44 -9.04
CA VAL A 97 13.68 7.16 -9.11
C VAL A 97 12.19 7.45 -8.98
N PHE A 98 11.40 7.05 -9.97
CA PHE A 98 9.97 7.31 -10.02
C PHE A 98 9.14 6.24 -9.30
N GLN A 99 7.89 6.56 -9.01
CA GLN A 99 6.92 5.71 -8.35
C GLN A 99 6.72 4.36 -9.06
N ASN A 100 6.58 4.37 -10.40
CA ASN A 100 6.39 3.17 -11.19
C ASN A 100 7.70 2.79 -11.91
N PRO A 101 8.40 1.70 -11.52
CA PRO A 101 9.64 1.27 -12.15
C PRO A 101 9.46 0.82 -13.61
N ASP A 102 8.26 0.35 -14.01
CA ASP A 102 7.99 -0.06 -15.39
C ASP A 102 8.07 1.13 -16.36
N ASN A 103 7.75 2.34 -15.92
CA ASN A 103 7.88 3.56 -16.73
C ASN A 103 9.34 4.01 -16.90
N GLN A 104 10.24 3.47 -16.11
CA GLN A 104 11.67 3.82 -16.10
C GLN A 104 12.53 2.78 -16.83
N THR A 105 12.01 1.56 -17.02
CA THR A 105 12.69 0.46 -17.72
C THR A 105 12.69 0.71 -19.22
N VAL A 106 13.88 0.74 -19.83
CA VAL A 106 14.07 1.02 -21.27
C VAL A 106 14.63 -0.17 -22.04
N ALA A 107 15.22 -1.17 -21.36
CA ALA A 107 15.84 -2.33 -22.01
C ALA A 107 15.20 -3.66 -21.60
N SER A 108 15.45 -4.69 -22.44
CA SER A 108 14.90 -6.04 -22.22
C SER A 108 15.74 -6.90 -21.26
N ILE A 109 16.95 -6.45 -20.92
CA ILE A 109 17.90 -7.12 -20.03
C ILE A 109 18.34 -6.11 -18.98
N VAL A 110 18.43 -6.54 -17.72
CA VAL A 110 18.79 -5.70 -16.58
C VAL A 110 20.16 -5.01 -16.77
N GLU A 111 21.15 -5.72 -17.28
CA GLU A 111 22.48 -5.14 -17.53
C GLU A 111 22.42 -3.96 -18.51
N ASP A 112 21.68 -4.12 -19.60
CA ASP A 112 21.53 -3.09 -20.64
C ASP A 112 20.72 -1.90 -20.11
N ASP A 113 19.72 -2.17 -19.27
CA ASP A 113 18.89 -1.15 -18.63
C ASP A 113 19.72 -0.26 -17.69
N ILE A 114 20.59 -0.86 -16.87
CA ILE A 114 21.50 -0.13 -15.98
C ILE A 114 22.60 0.61 -16.77
N ALA A 115 23.06 0.05 -17.91
CA ALA A 115 24.07 0.66 -18.77
C ALA A 115 23.59 1.94 -19.45
N PHE A 116 22.28 2.05 -19.70
CA PHE A 116 21.68 3.12 -20.50
C PHE A 116 22.03 4.54 -20.01
N GLY A 117 21.93 4.78 -18.70
CA GLY A 117 22.29 6.07 -18.11
C GLY A 117 23.76 6.44 -18.32
N PRO A 118 24.72 5.60 -17.89
CA PRO A 118 26.15 5.80 -18.11
C PRO A 118 26.56 5.98 -19.58
N GLU A 119 25.93 5.25 -20.51
CA GLU A 119 26.18 5.39 -21.95
C GLU A 119 25.77 6.76 -22.46
N ASN A 120 24.60 7.27 -22.04
CA ASN A 120 24.10 8.57 -22.45
C ASN A 120 24.97 9.75 -21.96
N ILE A 121 25.67 9.59 -20.84
CA ILE A 121 26.62 10.61 -20.35
C ILE A 121 28.07 10.39 -20.85
N GLY A 122 28.28 9.43 -21.79
CA GLY A 122 29.54 9.20 -22.47
C GLY A 122 30.63 8.51 -21.64
N ILE A 123 30.24 7.65 -20.68
CA ILE A 123 31.20 6.89 -19.87
C ILE A 123 31.85 5.78 -20.72
N GLU A 124 33.14 5.56 -20.53
CA GLU A 124 33.89 4.52 -21.23
C GLU A 124 33.34 3.12 -20.86
N ARG A 125 33.20 2.23 -21.86
CA ARG A 125 32.62 0.87 -21.74
C ARG A 125 33.20 0.04 -20.57
N LYS A 126 34.51 0.13 -20.33
CA LYS A 126 35.16 -0.59 -19.22
C LYS A 126 34.71 -0.08 -17.84
N GLU A 127 34.50 1.22 -17.74
CA GLU A 127 34.00 1.84 -16.50
C GLU A 127 32.52 1.54 -16.32
N ILE A 128 31.71 1.48 -17.39
CA ILE A 128 30.30 1.09 -17.33
C ILE A 128 30.15 -0.29 -16.68
N GLY A 129 30.94 -1.28 -17.10
CA GLY A 129 30.90 -2.62 -16.50
C GLY A 129 31.14 -2.62 -14.98
N LYS A 130 32.11 -1.81 -14.51
CA LYS A 130 32.38 -1.66 -13.07
C LYS A 130 31.23 -0.98 -12.32
N ARG A 131 30.61 0.03 -12.95
CA ARG A 131 29.46 0.75 -12.35
C ARG A 131 28.23 -0.12 -12.25
N ILE A 132 27.98 -1.00 -13.25
CA ILE A 132 26.89 -1.98 -13.21
C ILE A 132 27.12 -2.97 -12.05
N GLU A 133 28.36 -3.51 -11.93
CA GLU A 133 28.70 -4.44 -10.87
C GLU A 133 28.50 -3.80 -9.49
N PHE A 134 29.05 -2.60 -9.28
CA PHE A 134 28.85 -1.84 -8.05
C PHE A 134 27.36 -1.57 -7.77
N ALA A 135 26.59 -1.13 -8.77
CA ALA A 135 25.18 -0.81 -8.61
C ALA A 135 24.35 -2.03 -8.24
N LEU A 136 24.58 -3.17 -8.93
CA LEU A 136 23.89 -4.42 -8.63
C LEU A 136 24.25 -4.97 -7.25
N ASP A 137 25.53 -4.84 -6.83
CA ASP A 137 25.98 -5.23 -5.49
C ASP A 137 25.32 -4.37 -4.43
N ALA A 138 25.30 -3.06 -4.61
CA ALA A 138 24.69 -2.11 -3.69
C ALA A 138 23.19 -2.37 -3.44
N VAL A 139 22.45 -2.87 -4.43
CA VAL A 139 21.03 -3.19 -4.29
C VAL A 139 20.75 -4.69 -4.05
N GLY A 140 21.80 -5.54 -3.97
CA GLY A 140 21.67 -6.99 -3.73
C GLY A 140 20.98 -7.73 -4.89
N MET A 141 21.30 -7.38 -6.16
CA MET A 141 20.63 -7.92 -7.36
C MET A 141 21.61 -8.52 -8.38
N GLN A 142 22.79 -8.96 -7.96
CA GLN A 142 23.85 -9.48 -8.84
C GLN A 142 23.38 -10.68 -9.68
N GLU A 143 22.61 -11.59 -9.09
CA GLU A 143 22.08 -12.79 -9.76
C GLU A 143 21.10 -12.47 -10.90
N PHE A 144 20.50 -11.27 -10.88
CA PHE A 144 19.52 -10.83 -11.88
C PHE A 144 20.14 -10.04 -13.04
N ARG A 145 21.47 -9.94 -13.12
CA ARG A 145 22.18 -9.15 -14.14
C ARG A 145 21.68 -9.41 -15.57
N HIS A 146 21.45 -10.69 -15.92
CA HIS A 146 21.01 -11.11 -17.24
C HIS A 146 19.51 -11.45 -17.30
N ALA A 147 18.77 -11.11 -16.27
CA ALA A 147 17.33 -11.33 -16.23
C ALA A 147 16.57 -10.32 -17.11
N THR A 148 15.34 -10.70 -17.48
CA THR A 148 14.40 -9.79 -18.15
C THR A 148 13.61 -9.01 -17.08
N PRO A 149 13.60 -7.66 -17.09
CA PRO A 149 12.92 -6.85 -16.08
C PRO A 149 11.44 -7.22 -15.87
N THR A 150 10.72 -7.60 -16.94
CA THR A 150 9.31 -8.00 -16.86
C THR A 150 9.04 -9.26 -16.03
N ARG A 151 10.08 -10.04 -15.69
CA ARG A 151 9.97 -11.24 -14.84
C ARG A 151 10.27 -10.98 -13.38
N LEU A 152 10.69 -9.78 -13.04
CA LEU A 152 11.02 -9.38 -11.68
C LEU A 152 9.77 -8.98 -10.89
N SER A 153 9.80 -9.21 -9.57
CA SER A 153 8.77 -8.67 -8.67
C SER A 153 8.84 -7.13 -8.61
N GLY A 154 7.78 -6.48 -8.14
CA GLY A 154 7.76 -5.01 -8.00
C GLY A 154 8.95 -4.48 -7.20
N GLY A 155 9.27 -5.07 -6.04
CA GLY A 155 10.42 -4.68 -5.23
C GLY A 155 11.77 -4.93 -5.93
N GLN A 156 11.90 -6.01 -6.70
CA GLN A 156 13.09 -6.26 -7.50
C GLN A 156 13.24 -5.24 -8.64
N LYS A 157 12.16 -4.92 -9.35
CA LYS A 157 12.15 -3.87 -10.39
C LYS A 157 12.56 -2.52 -9.80
N GLN A 158 12.04 -2.16 -8.63
CA GLN A 158 12.39 -0.91 -7.96
C GLN A 158 13.87 -0.86 -7.58
N ARG A 159 14.43 -1.96 -7.07
CA ARG A 159 15.88 -2.05 -6.79
C ARG A 159 16.72 -1.94 -8.07
N ILE A 160 16.26 -2.48 -9.20
CA ILE A 160 16.93 -2.29 -10.48
C ILE A 160 16.85 -0.83 -10.95
N ALA A 161 15.70 -0.16 -10.78
CA ALA A 161 15.59 1.27 -11.09
C ALA A 161 16.56 2.12 -10.22
N ILE A 162 16.70 1.79 -8.94
CA ILE A 162 17.72 2.41 -8.06
C ILE A 162 19.13 2.12 -8.56
N ALA A 163 19.43 0.87 -9.00
CA ALA A 163 20.72 0.50 -9.56
C ALA A 163 21.04 1.30 -10.84
N GLY A 164 20.05 1.50 -11.72
CA GLY A 164 20.20 2.32 -12.93
C GLY A 164 20.59 3.77 -12.62
N VAL A 165 19.97 4.36 -11.60
CA VAL A 165 20.32 5.70 -11.11
C VAL A 165 21.70 5.68 -10.45
N LEU A 166 22.00 4.68 -9.62
CA LEU A 166 23.27 4.57 -8.91
C LEU A 166 24.49 4.40 -9.83
N ALA A 167 24.30 3.74 -11.00
CA ALA A 167 25.34 3.58 -12.01
C ALA A 167 25.83 4.92 -12.59
N LEU A 168 25.05 5.98 -12.51
CA LEU A 168 25.46 7.34 -12.83
C LEU A 168 26.47 7.91 -11.80
N LYS A 169 26.54 7.34 -10.59
CA LYS A 169 27.26 7.86 -9.41
C LYS A 169 26.77 9.27 -9.03
N PRO A 170 25.47 9.45 -8.79
CA PRO A 170 24.92 10.75 -8.46
C PRO A 170 25.36 11.19 -7.07
N ARG A 171 25.44 12.51 -6.84
CA ARG A 171 25.65 13.10 -5.50
C ARG A 171 24.32 13.23 -4.74
N VAL A 172 23.20 13.35 -5.48
CA VAL A 172 21.85 13.42 -4.92
C VAL A 172 20.97 12.38 -5.58
N MET A 173 20.25 11.60 -4.79
CA MET A 173 19.23 10.65 -5.23
C MET A 173 17.87 11.12 -4.74
N ILE A 174 16.94 11.29 -5.66
CA ILE A 174 15.54 11.62 -5.38
C ILE A 174 14.72 10.34 -5.56
N LEU A 175 13.89 10.03 -4.57
CA LEU A 175 12.95 8.91 -4.59
C LEU A 175 11.54 9.50 -4.57
N ASP A 176 10.87 9.53 -5.74
CA ASP A 176 9.52 10.10 -5.87
C ASP A 176 8.48 8.99 -5.66
N GLU A 177 8.04 8.79 -4.41
CA GLU A 177 7.12 7.74 -3.97
C GLU A 177 7.55 6.32 -4.41
N ALA A 178 8.86 6.08 -4.44
CA ALA A 178 9.46 4.88 -4.98
C ALA A 178 9.06 3.57 -4.27
N THR A 179 8.45 3.65 -3.10
CA THR A 179 8.00 2.50 -2.30
C THR A 179 6.49 2.30 -2.29
N ALA A 180 5.73 3.24 -2.87
CA ALA A 180 4.27 3.26 -2.77
C ALA A 180 3.57 2.03 -3.37
N MET A 181 4.19 1.39 -4.37
CA MET A 181 3.67 0.21 -5.06
C MET A 181 4.18 -1.12 -4.50
N LEU A 182 4.92 -1.09 -3.40
CA LEU A 182 5.58 -2.27 -2.83
C LEU A 182 4.81 -2.81 -1.62
N ASP A 183 4.88 -4.12 -1.46
CA ASP A 183 4.47 -4.78 -0.22
C ASP A 183 5.39 -4.36 0.96
N PRO A 184 5.01 -4.58 2.21
CA PRO A 184 5.77 -4.14 3.37
C PRO A 184 7.21 -4.66 3.38
N ARG A 185 7.43 -5.89 2.93
CA ARG A 185 8.76 -6.50 2.84
C ARG A 185 9.61 -5.83 1.77
N GLY A 186 9.07 -5.67 0.56
CA GLY A 186 9.76 -4.98 -0.54
C GLY A 186 10.09 -3.53 -0.20
N ARG A 187 9.18 -2.83 0.52
CA ARG A 187 9.42 -1.49 1.03
C ARG A 187 10.60 -1.44 1.99
N LYS A 188 10.61 -2.33 2.97
CA LYS A 188 11.73 -2.43 3.92
C LYS A 188 13.06 -2.71 3.21
N GLU A 189 13.09 -3.69 2.29
CA GLU A 189 14.30 -4.01 1.52
C GLU A 189 14.82 -2.81 0.71
N VAL A 190 13.94 -2.00 0.11
CA VAL A 190 14.32 -0.78 -0.61
C VAL A 190 14.83 0.30 0.36
N MET A 191 14.14 0.52 1.49
CA MET A 191 14.57 1.51 2.47
C MET A 191 15.90 1.15 3.12
N ASP A 192 16.17 -0.13 3.39
CA ASP A 192 17.47 -0.61 3.89
C ASP A 192 18.60 -0.29 2.89
N VAL A 193 18.36 -0.44 1.58
CA VAL A 193 19.30 -0.04 0.53
C VAL A 193 19.52 1.47 0.56
N VAL A 194 18.46 2.27 0.59
CA VAL A 194 18.54 3.75 0.61
C VAL A 194 19.32 4.25 1.82
N MET A 195 19.06 3.69 3.01
CA MET A 195 19.79 4.02 4.24
C MET A 195 21.27 3.70 4.13
N ARG A 196 21.62 2.55 3.55
CA ARG A 196 23.02 2.17 3.31
C ARG A 196 23.71 3.15 2.35
N LEU A 197 23.07 3.49 1.23
CA LEU A 197 23.60 4.46 0.27
C LEU A 197 23.84 5.84 0.89
N ASN A 198 22.95 6.30 1.75
CA ASN A 198 23.11 7.58 2.45
C ASN A 198 24.24 7.50 3.51
N ARG A 199 24.22 6.47 4.38
CA ARG A 199 25.14 6.41 5.51
C ARG A 199 26.57 6.01 5.13
N GLU A 200 26.72 5.03 4.22
CA GLU A 200 28.02 4.48 3.84
C GLU A 200 28.61 5.21 2.63
N GLU A 201 27.81 5.40 1.56
CA GLU A 201 28.28 6.04 0.32
C GLU A 201 28.13 7.57 0.33
N LYS A 202 27.57 8.15 1.41
CA LYS A 202 27.36 9.59 1.61
C LYS A 202 26.55 10.27 0.50
N ILE A 203 25.67 9.52 -0.17
CA ILE A 203 24.75 10.08 -1.16
C ILE A 203 23.68 10.90 -0.42
N THR A 204 23.46 12.12 -0.88
CA THR A 204 22.33 12.96 -0.39
C THR A 204 21.03 12.36 -0.87
N VAL A 205 20.04 12.18 0.02
CA VAL A 205 18.76 11.55 -0.32
C VAL A 205 17.62 12.54 -0.11
N ILE A 206 16.75 12.66 -1.13
CA ILE A 206 15.46 13.33 -1.02
C ILE A 206 14.38 12.27 -1.24
N LEU A 207 13.66 11.95 -0.19
CA LEU A 207 12.59 10.97 -0.20
C LEU A 207 11.23 11.67 -0.20
N VAL A 208 10.51 11.60 -1.30
CA VAL A 208 9.09 11.98 -1.36
C VAL A 208 8.27 10.77 -0.96
N THR A 209 7.50 10.88 0.10
CA THR A 209 6.68 9.79 0.60
C THR A 209 5.41 10.31 1.31
N HIS A 210 4.41 9.46 1.37
CA HIS A 210 3.24 9.64 2.25
C HIS A 210 3.27 8.69 3.46
N PHE A 211 4.29 7.83 3.54
CA PHE A 211 4.50 6.93 4.69
C PHE A 211 5.30 7.64 5.79
N ALA A 212 4.62 7.89 6.89
CA ALA A 212 5.25 8.55 8.04
C ALA A 212 6.41 7.72 8.63
N GLU A 213 6.33 6.39 8.56
CA GLU A 213 7.36 5.47 9.02
C GLU A 213 8.67 5.60 8.23
N GLU A 214 8.58 5.89 6.92
CA GLU A 214 9.77 6.14 6.10
C GLU A 214 10.42 7.49 6.44
N ALA A 215 9.59 8.50 6.70
CA ALA A 215 10.08 9.82 7.08
C ALA A 215 10.80 9.83 8.44
N LEU A 216 10.46 8.89 9.34
CA LEU A 216 11.17 8.71 10.62
C LEU A 216 12.65 8.31 10.45
N LEU A 217 13.03 7.78 9.28
CA LEU A 217 14.41 7.39 8.97
C LEU A 217 15.29 8.56 8.52
N ALA A 218 14.67 9.71 8.20
CA ALA A 218 15.36 10.88 7.67
C ALA A 218 15.97 11.76 8.77
N ASP A 219 17.01 12.53 8.42
CA ASP A 219 17.60 13.52 9.32
C ASP A 219 16.68 14.71 9.54
N ARG A 220 15.90 15.06 8.49
CA ARG A 220 14.94 16.15 8.50
C ARG A 220 13.70 15.78 7.68
N ALA A 221 12.54 16.18 8.15
CA ALA A 221 11.29 16.09 7.41
C ALA A 221 10.75 17.49 7.07
N VAL A 222 10.10 17.55 5.92
CA VAL A 222 9.45 18.76 5.37
C VAL A 222 8.02 18.40 5.03
N VAL A 223 7.05 19.15 5.53
CA VAL A 223 5.63 18.94 5.26
C VAL A 223 5.17 19.96 4.24
N MET A 224 4.61 19.44 3.14
CA MET A 224 4.00 20.26 2.08
C MET A 224 2.47 20.19 2.13
N HIS A 225 1.83 21.34 1.96
CA HIS A 225 0.38 21.48 1.86
C HIS A 225 0.03 22.56 0.85
N GLN A 226 -0.84 22.26 -0.12
CA GLN A 226 -1.31 23.20 -1.16
C GLN A 226 -0.19 24.01 -1.85
N GLY A 227 0.94 23.36 -2.12
CA GLY A 227 2.07 23.97 -2.82
C GLY A 227 3.04 24.77 -1.92
N GLU A 228 2.84 24.79 -0.61
CA GLU A 228 3.68 25.50 0.36
C GLU A 228 4.37 24.54 1.33
N ILE A 229 5.51 24.93 1.87
CA ILE A 229 6.15 24.24 3.00
C ILE A 229 5.54 24.81 4.29
N VAL A 230 4.77 23.99 5.01
CA VAL A 230 4.06 24.41 6.22
C VAL A 230 4.78 24.03 7.51
N MET A 231 5.61 22.98 7.48
CA MET A 231 6.41 22.55 8.62
C MET A 231 7.75 21.99 8.13
N GLN A 232 8.80 22.15 8.92
CA GLN A 232 10.09 21.48 8.73
C GLN A 232 10.82 21.34 10.05
N GLY A 233 11.57 20.27 10.23
CA GLY A 233 12.30 19.96 11.45
C GLY A 233 12.70 18.50 11.52
N LYS A 234 13.13 18.04 12.69
CA LYS A 234 13.34 16.60 12.93
C LYS A 234 12.01 15.85 12.85
N PRO A 235 12.00 14.65 12.29
CA PRO A 235 10.77 13.86 12.18
C PRO A 235 10.01 13.72 13.49
N GLU A 236 10.71 13.46 14.60
CA GLU A 236 10.12 13.31 15.91
C GLU A 236 9.40 14.59 16.37
N GLU A 237 9.98 15.77 16.12
CA GLU A 237 9.40 17.06 16.50
C GLU A 237 8.15 17.40 15.66
N ILE A 238 8.14 16.97 14.38
CA ILE A 238 6.99 17.14 13.48
C ILE A 238 5.86 16.21 13.90
N PHE A 239 6.14 14.91 14.08
CA PHE A 239 5.12 13.94 14.47
C PHE A 239 4.62 14.12 15.90
N ALA A 240 5.40 14.79 16.75
CA ALA A 240 4.92 15.25 18.05
C ALA A 240 3.77 16.27 17.97
N LYS A 241 3.51 16.92 16.83
CA LYS A 241 2.44 17.92 16.63
C LYS A 241 1.21 17.35 15.93
N GLY A 242 0.64 16.26 16.45
CA GLY A 242 -0.42 15.50 15.77
C GLY A 242 -1.67 16.29 15.38
N GLU A 243 -2.13 17.22 16.24
CA GLU A 243 -3.29 18.07 15.92
C GLU A 243 -3.00 19.04 14.76
N GLU A 244 -1.75 19.51 14.66
CA GLU A 244 -1.32 20.38 13.57
C GLU A 244 -1.19 19.60 12.27
N LEU A 245 -0.64 18.37 12.31
CA LEU A 245 -0.56 17.46 11.16
C LEU A 245 -1.94 17.10 10.58
N ALA A 246 -2.92 16.89 11.45
CA ALA A 246 -4.30 16.61 11.01
C ALA A 246 -4.90 17.73 10.15
N LYS A 247 -4.54 19.01 10.40
CA LYS A 247 -4.96 20.15 9.58
C LYS A 247 -4.41 20.07 8.15
N TYR A 248 -3.27 19.38 7.98
CA TYR A 248 -2.61 19.19 6.69
C TYR A 248 -2.91 17.82 6.07
N SER A 249 -3.96 17.14 6.56
CA SER A 249 -4.37 15.81 6.09
C SER A 249 -3.27 14.74 6.22
N LEU A 250 -2.42 14.88 7.24
CA LEU A 250 -1.41 13.90 7.58
C LEU A 250 -1.79 13.18 8.87
N VAL A 251 -1.57 11.87 8.88
CA VAL A 251 -1.82 11.00 10.02
C VAL A 251 -0.49 10.73 10.75
N MET A 252 -0.55 10.74 12.07
CA MET A 252 0.59 10.31 12.87
C MET A 252 0.98 8.86 12.60
N PRO A 253 2.28 8.52 12.61
CA PRO A 253 2.74 7.14 12.56
C PRO A 253 2.05 6.28 13.62
N ARG A 254 1.75 5.02 13.30
CA ARG A 254 1.14 4.07 14.26
C ARG A 254 1.91 3.98 15.59
N PRO A 255 3.27 3.92 15.60
CA PRO A 255 4.05 3.96 16.82
C PRO A 255 3.68 5.14 17.74
N VAL A 256 3.68 6.34 17.19
CA VAL A 256 3.38 7.57 17.95
C VAL A 256 1.92 7.60 18.42
N ARG A 257 0.97 7.16 17.59
CA ARG A 257 -0.46 7.04 17.97
C ARG A 257 -0.67 6.15 19.19
N ILE A 258 0.04 5.02 19.26
CA ILE A 258 -0.04 4.10 20.41
C ILE A 258 0.51 4.75 21.67
N CYS A 259 1.69 5.35 21.61
CA CYS A 259 2.30 6.03 22.76
C CYS A 259 1.39 7.14 23.32
N ARG A 260 0.79 7.93 22.44
CA ARG A 260 -0.16 8.97 22.86
C ARG A 260 -1.43 8.42 23.45
N ALA A 261 -2.04 7.44 22.81
CA ALA A 261 -3.27 6.83 23.34
C ALA A 261 -3.04 6.21 24.73
N LEU A 262 -1.86 5.66 25.00
CA LEU A 262 -1.47 5.18 26.32
C LEU A 262 -1.29 6.32 27.30
N THR A 263 -0.64 7.42 26.89
CA THR A 263 -0.42 8.61 27.73
C THR A 263 -1.74 9.30 28.09
N ASP A 264 -2.63 9.47 27.12
CA ASP A 264 -3.98 10.03 27.33
C ASP A 264 -4.83 9.13 28.26
N GLY A 265 -4.60 7.82 28.23
CA GLY A 265 -5.21 6.83 29.12
C GLY A 265 -4.59 6.77 30.52
N GLY A 266 -3.53 7.55 30.79
CA GLY A 266 -2.91 7.67 32.10
C GLY A 266 -1.62 6.86 32.29
N LEU A 267 -1.12 6.18 31.25
CA LEU A 267 0.19 5.54 31.25
C LEU A 267 1.19 6.40 30.46
N CYS A 268 1.94 7.26 31.14
CA CYS A 268 2.93 8.15 30.51
C CYS A 268 4.00 7.36 29.76
N VAL A 269 3.88 7.28 28.43
CA VAL A 269 4.82 6.62 27.53
C VAL A 269 5.39 7.66 26.57
N GLU A 270 6.71 7.82 26.55
CA GLU A 270 7.36 8.67 25.57
C GLU A 270 7.21 8.09 24.14
N ASP A 271 7.23 8.96 23.13
CA ASP A 271 7.15 8.54 21.73
C ASP A 271 8.29 7.58 21.36
N GLY A 272 7.97 6.48 20.68
CA GLY A 272 8.88 5.48 20.14
C GLY A 272 8.66 5.31 18.64
N MET A 273 9.68 4.83 17.92
CA MET A 273 9.67 4.78 16.46
C MET A 273 9.37 3.39 15.92
N ASP A 274 9.66 2.37 16.69
CA ASP A 274 9.44 0.96 16.36
C ASP A 274 8.90 0.16 17.54
N GLU A 275 8.46 -1.06 17.30
CA GLU A 275 7.91 -1.94 18.33
C GLU A 275 8.87 -2.22 19.49
N THR A 276 10.16 -2.23 19.23
CA THR A 276 11.19 -2.52 20.26
C THR A 276 11.37 -1.33 21.20
N GLN A 277 11.47 -0.11 20.64
CA GLN A 277 11.57 1.14 21.40
C GLN A 277 10.31 1.38 22.24
N ILE A 278 9.12 1.19 21.64
CA ILE A 278 7.85 1.35 22.35
C ILE A 278 7.75 0.35 23.49
N ALA A 279 8.08 -0.93 23.24
CA ALA A 279 8.06 -1.95 24.29
C ALA A 279 9.02 -1.61 25.44
N GLU A 280 10.21 -1.02 25.15
CA GLU A 280 11.15 -0.53 26.19
C GLU A 280 10.52 0.60 27.01
N LYS A 281 9.94 1.58 26.34
CA LYS A 281 9.33 2.75 26.99
C LYS A 281 8.08 2.37 27.82
N ILE A 282 7.23 1.47 27.32
CA ILE A 282 6.12 0.91 28.08
C ILE A 282 6.65 0.17 29.33
N TYR A 283 7.67 -0.69 29.13
CA TYR A 283 8.27 -1.44 30.24
C TYR A 283 8.79 -0.51 31.34
N THR A 284 9.43 0.59 30.95
CA THR A 284 9.96 1.60 31.90
C THR A 284 8.85 2.41 32.58
N ALA A 285 7.73 2.66 31.87
CA ALA A 285 6.58 3.41 32.40
C ALA A 285 5.69 2.58 33.34
N LEU A 286 5.79 1.25 33.30
CA LEU A 286 5.01 0.38 34.15
C LEU A 286 5.52 0.43 35.62
N PRO A 287 4.63 0.53 36.60
CA PRO A 287 5.01 0.42 38.00
C PRO A 287 5.55 -1.00 38.25
N THR A 288 6.73 -1.07 38.83
CA THR A 288 7.61 -2.22 39.14
C THR A 288 7.02 -3.62 38.81
N VAL A 289 7.38 -4.17 37.66
CA VAL A 289 7.00 -5.53 37.27
C VAL A 289 7.79 -6.51 38.14
N LYS A 290 7.11 -7.19 39.08
CA LYS A 290 7.69 -8.36 39.74
C LYS A 290 7.64 -9.52 38.76
N ASN A 291 8.73 -10.28 38.63
CA ASN A 291 8.86 -11.49 37.82
C ASN A 291 7.60 -12.36 37.97
N ILE A 292 6.80 -12.44 36.91
CA ILE A 292 5.68 -13.37 36.79
C ILE A 292 6.22 -14.57 36.01
N GLU A 293 6.23 -15.75 36.63
CA GLU A 293 6.52 -16.99 35.92
C GLU A 293 5.48 -17.16 34.80
N LEU A 294 5.98 -17.34 33.57
CA LEU A 294 5.16 -17.59 32.39
C LEU A 294 4.39 -18.91 32.58
N PRO A 295 3.06 -18.94 32.44
CA PRO A 295 2.36 -20.20 32.31
C PRO A 295 2.86 -20.85 31.01
N GLN A 296 3.35 -22.09 31.10
CA GLN A 296 3.71 -22.89 29.93
C GLN A 296 2.42 -23.15 29.13
N THR A 297 2.27 -22.48 27.98
CA THR A 297 1.22 -22.80 27.02
C THR A 297 1.56 -24.16 26.42
N GLU A 298 0.82 -25.19 26.86
CA GLU A 298 0.82 -26.49 26.20
C GLU A 298 0.44 -26.32 24.72
N GLY A 299 1.30 -26.81 23.84
CA GLY A 299 1.10 -26.77 22.40
C GLY A 299 -0.18 -27.51 21.99
N ALA A 300 -1.19 -26.77 21.65
CA ALA A 300 -2.37 -27.32 20.98
C ALA A 300 -2.07 -27.56 19.49
N GLY A 301 -1.40 -28.66 19.22
CA GLY A 301 -1.41 -29.26 17.90
C GLY A 301 -2.79 -29.80 17.60
N THR A 302 -3.58 -29.09 16.81
CA THR A 302 -4.77 -29.65 16.19
C THR A 302 -4.88 -29.13 14.77
N ARG A 303 -4.46 -29.96 13.80
CA ARG A 303 -4.92 -29.85 12.43
C ARG A 303 -6.44 -30.03 12.45
N SER A 304 -7.16 -28.93 12.45
CA SER A 304 -8.62 -28.96 12.29
C SER A 304 -8.95 -29.06 10.81
N THR A 305 -9.23 -30.23 10.35
CA THR A 305 -10.03 -30.50 9.15
C THR A 305 -11.48 -30.12 9.47
N LEU A 306 -11.84 -28.87 9.27
CA LEU A 306 -13.22 -28.38 9.39
C LEU A 306 -13.81 -28.16 8.00
N PHE A 307 -14.13 -29.24 7.29
CA PHE A 307 -15.09 -29.18 6.19
C PHE A 307 -16.32 -30.01 6.61
N LYS A 308 -17.34 -29.31 7.13
CA LYS A 308 -18.69 -29.86 7.21
C LYS A 308 -19.40 -29.59 5.90
N GLU A 309 -20.13 -30.62 5.42
CA GLU A 309 -21.04 -30.49 4.28
C GLU A 309 -21.93 -29.26 4.42
N VAL A 310 -22.01 -28.49 3.35
CA VAL A 310 -22.69 -27.20 3.31
C VAL A 310 -23.91 -27.32 2.43
N GLU A 311 -25.08 -27.09 3.03
CA GLU A 311 -26.35 -26.95 2.30
C GLU A 311 -26.28 -25.80 1.27
N ASN A 312 -26.74 -26.08 0.06
CA ASN A 312 -26.84 -25.12 -1.05
C ASN A 312 -27.85 -24.01 -0.69
N GLY A 313 -27.38 -22.78 -0.69
CA GLY A 313 -28.27 -21.63 -0.73
C GLY A 313 -27.93 -20.50 0.24
N GLY A 314 -27.32 -19.45 -0.29
CA GLY A 314 -27.20 -18.15 0.36
C GLY A 314 -26.78 -17.11 -0.68
N GLN A 315 -27.48 -15.98 -0.74
CA GLN A 315 -27.08 -14.84 -1.60
C GLN A 315 -25.72 -14.30 -1.11
N GLY A 316 -24.85 -13.93 -2.06
CA GLY A 316 -23.51 -13.39 -1.76
C GLY A 316 -22.47 -14.43 -1.33
N ARG A 317 -22.75 -15.75 -1.51
CA ARG A 317 -21.86 -16.85 -1.12
C ARG A 317 -20.93 -17.26 -2.26
N ILE A 318 -19.69 -17.61 -1.91
CA ILE A 318 -18.69 -18.16 -2.82
C ILE A 318 -18.22 -19.51 -2.29
N PHE A 319 -18.14 -20.47 -3.20
CA PHE A 319 -17.65 -21.82 -2.92
C PHE A 319 -16.70 -22.27 -4.02
N ALA A 320 -15.43 -22.50 -3.67
CA ALA A 320 -14.41 -23.05 -4.55
C ALA A 320 -13.96 -24.41 -4.03
N GLU A 321 -13.90 -25.40 -4.89
CA GLU A 321 -13.42 -26.76 -4.61
C GLU A 321 -12.39 -27.14 -5.66
N ASN A 322 -11.18 -27.53 -5.19
CA ASN A 322 -10.06 -27.98 -6.02
C ASN A 322 -9.75 -27.02 -7.20
N LEU A 323 -9.95 -25.70 -7.02
CA LEU A 323 -9.74 -24.73 -8.08
C LEU A 323 -8.24 -24.60 -8.41
N SER A 324 -7.91 -24.89 -9.68
CA SER A 324 -6.53 -24.85 -10.17
C SER A 324 -6.46 -24.08 -11.49
N TYR A 325 -5.41 -23.26 -11.65
CA TYR A 325 -5.25 -22.44 -12.84
C TYR A 325 -3.78 -22.28 -13.24
N VAL A 326 -3.52 -22.44 -14.55
CA VAL A 326 -2.19 -22.30 -15.15
C VAL A 326 -2.25 -21.24 -16.23
N TYR A 327 -1.40 -20.20 -16.12
CA TYR A 327 -1.19 -19.26 -17.21
C TYR A 327 -0.37 -19.91 -18.33
N ASN A 328 -0.73 -19.64 -19.58
CA ASN A 328 -0.02 -20.10 -20.77
C ASN A 328 0.31 -21.61 -20.77
N PRO A 329 -0.66 -22.51 -20.55
CA PRO A 329 -0.42 -23.93 -20.22
C PRO A 329 0.28 -24.72 -21.32
N LYS A 330 0.41 -24.18 -22.54
CA LYS A 330 1.10 -24.82 -23.70
C LYS A 330 2.43 -24.15 -24.03
N SER A 331 2.84 -23.15 -23.28
CA SER A 331 4.06 -22.39 -23.47
C SER A 331 5.22 -22.93 -22.60
N PRO A 332 6.48 -22.77 -22.99
CA PRO A 332 7.61 -22.96 -22.07
C PRO A 332 7.53 -22.07 -20.81
N PHE A 333 6.70 -21.02 -20.86
CA PHE A 333 6.44 -20.07 -19.78
C PHE A 333 5.15 -20.40 -19.00
N ALA A 334 4.71 -21.66 -18.99
CA ALA A 334 3.55 -22.07 -18.20
C ALA A 334 3.81 -21.84 -16.71
N THR A 335 2.94 -21.05 -16.06
CA THR A 335 3.06 -20.71 -14.64
C THR A 335 1.80 -21.20 -13.91
N GLN A 336 1.98 -22.06 -12.90
CA GLN A 336 0.91 -22.49 -12.00
C GLN A 336 0.58 -21.31 -11.06
N ALA A 337 -0.64 -20.78 -11.15
CA ALA A 337 -1.07 -19.65 -10.35
C ALA A 337 -2.00 -20.08 -9.21
N LEU A 338 -2.83 -21.11 -9.41
CA LEU A 338 -3.67 -21.72 -8.38
C LEU A 338 -3.52 -23.25 -8.43
N GLU A 339 -3.42 -23.89 -7.27
CA GLU A 339 -3.25 -25.35 -7.14
C GLU A 339 -4.15 -25.89 -6.05
N GLY A 340 -5.31 -26.48 -6.42
CA GLY A 340 -6.22 -27.13 -5.51
C GLY A 340 -6.76 -26.20 -4.42
N VAL A 341 -7.25 -25.03 -4.80
CA VAL A 341 -7.82 -24.06 -3.86
C VAL A 341 -9.19 -24.53 -3.41
N ASP A 342 -9.33 -24.77 -2.11
CA ASP A 342 -10.57 -25.03 -1.41
C ASP A 342 -10.89 -23.83 -0.51
N LEU A 343 -12.00 -23.13 -0.79
CA LEU A 343 -12.36 -21.91 -0.05
C LEU A 343 -13.87 -21.69 -0.06
N GLU A 344 -14.41 -21.40 1.11
CA GLU A 344 -15.78 -20.94 1.28
C GLU A 344 -15.81 -19.55 1.91
N ILE A 345 -16.51 -18.61 1.24
CA ILE A 345 -16.85 -17.28 1.76
C ILE A 345 -18.37 -17.26 1.93
N LYS A 346 -18.84 -16.95 3.12
CA LYS A 346 -20.28 -16.90 3.45
C LYS A 346 -20.86 -15.55 3.01
N GLY A 347 -22.14 -15.55 2.68
CA GLY A 347 -22.88 -14.31 2.47
C GLY A 347 -22.93 -13.48 3.75
N GLY A 348 -22.75 -12.16 3.64
CA GLY A 348 -22.71 -11.24 4.76
C GLY A 348 -21.33 -10.98 5.36
N GLU A 349 -20.26 -11.63 4.85
CA GLU A 349 -18.91 -11.44 5.36
C GLU A 349 -18.22 -10.22 4.74
N PHE A 350 -17.43 -9.52 5.56
CA PHE A 350 -16.35 -8.67 5.10
C PHE A 350 -15.07 -9.51 5.14
N PHE A 351 -14.67 -10.05 3.99
CA PHE A 351 -13.69 -11.12 3.89
C PHE A 351 -12.33 -10.63 3.38
N GLY A 352 -11.26 -11.00 4.06
CA GLY A 352 -9.89 -10.65 3.68
C GLY A 352 -9.18 -11.77 2.90
N ILE A 353 -8.37 -11.41 1.91
CA ILE A 353 -7.45 -12.33 1.23
C ILE A 353 -6.04 -11.77 1.37
N ILE A 354 -5.17 -12.48 2.07
CA ILE A 354 -3.79 -12.08 2.34
C ILE A 354 -2.79 -13.07 1.73
N GLY A 355 -1.59 -12.59 1.45
CA GLY A 355 -0.51 -13.40 0.89
C GLY A 355 0.54 -12.52 0.23
N HIS A 356 1.75 -13.03 0.02
CA HIS A 356 2.81 -12.31 -0.69
C HIS A 356 2.46 -12.11 -2.18
N THR A 357 3.18 -11.21 -2.84
CA THR A 357 3.06 -10.97 -4.29
C THR A 357 3.34 -12.28 -5.05
N GLY A 358 2.47 -12.62 -6.00
CA GLY A 358 2.55 -13.88 -6.75
C GLY A 358 1.96 -15.12 -6.05
N SER A 359 1.35 -14.99 -4.87
CA SER A 359 0.72 -16.12 -4.17
C SER A 359 -0.60 -16.63 -4.78
N GLY A 360 -1.15 -15.94 -5.82
CA GLY A 360 -2.37 -16.34 -6.51
C GLY A 360 -3.63 -15.56 -6.15
N LYS A 361 -3.57 -14.57 -5.25
CA LYS A 361 -4.72 -13.76 -4.80
C LYS A 361 -5.51 -13.12 -5.94
N SER A 362 -4.85 -12.28 -6.75
CA SER A 362 -5.48 -11.60 -7.88
C SER A 362 -6.01 -12.58 -8.92
N THR A 363 -5.31 -13.72 -9.13
CA THR A 363 -5.81 -14.79 -9.99
C THR A 363 -7.10 -15.39 -9.46
N PHE A 364 -7.19 -15.66 -8.16
CA PHE A 364 -8.39 -16.19 -7.53
C PHE A 364 -9.57 -15.20 -7.68
N VAL A 365 -9.39 -13.94 -7.29
CA VAL A 365 -10.49 -12.96 -7.34
C VAL A 365 -10.98 -12.67 -8.76
N GLN A 366 -10.09 -12.73 -9.77
CA GLN A 366 -10.47 -12.59 -11.18
C GLN A 366 -11.33 -13.74 -11.72
N HIS A 367 -11.35 -14.90 -11.07
CA HIS A 367 -12.29 -15.96 -11.40
C HIS A 367 -13.71 -15.66 -10.88
N LEU A 368 -13.85 -14.89 -9.80
CA LEU A 368 -15.15 -14.67 -9.15
C LEU A 368 -16.17 -13.94 -10.05
N ASN A 369 -15.70 -13.04 -10.92
CA ASN A 369 -16.54 -12.37 -11.92
C ASN A 369 -16.35 -12.93 -13.35
N ALA A 370 -15.71 -14.10 -13.45
CA ALA A 370 -15.38 -14.77 -14.72
C ALA A 370 -14.53 -13.91 -15.70
N LEU A 371 -13.68 -13.03 -15.18
CA LEU A 371 -12.65 -12.36 -15.98
C LEU A 371 -11.62 -13.41 -16.46
N LEU A 372 -11.20 -14.28 -15.55
CA LEU A 372 -10.54 -15.53 -15.88
C LEU A 372 -11.58 -16.66 -15.87
N LYS A 373 -11.68 -17.39 -16.98
CA LYS A 373 -12.61 -18.51 -17.08
C LYS A 373 -12.06 -19.74 -16.37
N VAL A 374 -12.91 -20.38 -15.57
CA VAL A 374 -12.60 -21.68 -15.00
C VAL A 374 -12.46 -22.70 -16.14
N PRO A 375 -11.36 -23.48 -16.23
CA PRO A 375 -11.22 -24.49 -17.26
C PRO A 375 -12.37 -25.49 -17.17
N SER A 376 -13.19 -25.61 -18.25
CA SER A 376 -14.35 -26.53 -18.24
C SER A 376 -13.89 -27.96 -18.00
N ALA A 377 -14.62 -28.69 -17.16
CA ALA A 377 -14.37 -30.08 -16.81
C ALA A 377 -14.28 -31.04 -18.02
N GLU A 378 -14.86 -30.67 -19.17
CA GLU A 378 -14.83 -31.46 -20.41
C GLU A 378 -13.51 -31.38 -21.19
N LYS A 379 -12.70 -30.33 -21.07
CA LYS A 379 -11.32 -30.37 -21.54
C LYS A 379 -10.52 -31.05 -20.46
N LYS A 380 -10.62 -32.40 -20.40
CA LYS A 380 -9.86 -33.28 -19.52
C LYS A 380 -8.46 -32.70 -19.31
N TYR A 381 -8.26 -32.02 -18.18
CA TYR A 381 -6.94 -31.92 -17.62
C TYR A 381 -6.49 -33.36 -17.43
N LYS A 382 -5.64 -33.88 -18.35
CA LYS A 382 -5.06 -35.21 -18.19
C LYS A 382 -4.01 -35.04 -17.09
N PRO A 383 -4.30 -35.49 -15.86
CA PRO A 383 -3.29 -35.45 -14.82
C PRO A 383 -2.09 -36.25 -15.33
N LYS A 384 -0.88 -35.72 -15.15
CA LYS A 384 0.36 -36.47 -15.40
C LYS A 384 0.17 -37.83 -14.73
N LYS A 385 0.16 -38.89 -15.54
CA LYS A 385 -0.08 -40.30 -15.21
C LYS A 385 -0.32 -40.56 -13.72
N VAL A 386 -1.60 -40.66 -13.32
CA VAL A 386 -1.98 -41.14 -11.99
C VAL A 386 -1.42 -42.56 -11.83
N LYS A 387 -0.59 -42.77 -10.82
CA LYS A 387 -0.07 -44.11 -10.52
C LYS A 387 -1.27 -45.04 -10.22
N LYS A 388 -1.24 -46.23 -10.77
CA LYS A 388 -2.29 -47.24 -10.59
C LYS A 388 -2.58 -47.40 -9.09
N GLY A 389 -3.79 -47.02 -8.62
CA GLY A 389 -4.21 -47.08 -7.21
C GLY A 389 -4.41 -45.73 -6.48
N GLN A 390 -4.13 -44.58 -7.09
CA GLN A 390 -4.50 -43.28 -6.54
C GLN A 390 -5.92 -42.89 -6.97
N ALA A 391 -6.73 -42.38 -6.02
CA ALA A 391 -8.03 -41.78 -6.32
C ALA A 391 -7.84 -40.59 -7.26
N LEU A 392 -8.77 -40.42 -8.21
CA LEU A 392 -8.82 -39.22 -9.03
C LEU A 392 -9.05 -38.01 -8.12
N PRO A 393 -8.35 -36.87 -8.35
CA PRO A 393 -8.67 -35.65 -7.61
C PRO A 393 -10.15 -35.30 -7.83
N PRO A 394 -10.80 -34.68 -6.82
CA PRO A 394 -12.19 -34.24 -6.96
C PRO A 394 -12.33 -33.29 -8.15
N PRO A 395 -13.52 -33.26 -8.78
CA PRO A 395 -13.77 -32.33 -9.88
C PRO A 395 -13.60 -30.88 -9.37
N MET A 396 -13.01 -30.03 -10.21
CA MET A 396 -12.90 -28.61 -9.94
C MET A 396 -14.28 -27.97 -10.01
N ARG A 397 -14.64 -27.16 -9.01
CA ARG A 397 -15.91 -26.43 -8.95
C ARG A 397 -15.72 -25.02 -8.41
N LEU A 398 -16.42 -24.06 -9.01
CA LEU A 398 -16.50 -22.68 -8.50
C LEU A 398 -17.94 -22.19 -8.64
N VAL A 399 -18.58 -21.91 -7.52
CA VAL A 399 -19.92 -21.35 -7.45
C VAL A 399 -19.85 -19.99 -6.80
N VAL A 400 -20.43 -18.98 -7.47
CA VAL A 400 -20.45 -17.58 -7.00
C VAL A 400 -21.89 -17.08 -7.07
N ASP A 401 -22.46 -16.70 -5.94
CA ASP A 401 -23.86 -16.25 -5.82
C ASP A 401 -24.87 -17.17 -6.53
N GLY A 402 -24.69 -18.47 -6.40
CA GLY A 402 -25.52 -19.49 -7.03
C GLY A 402 -25.20 -19.81 -8.50
N PHE A 403 -24.27 -19.09 -9.13
CA PHE A 403 -23.80 -19.38 -10.49
C PHE A 403 -22.63 -20.36 -10.46
N ASP A 404 -22.79 -21.52 -11.08
CA ASP A 404 -21.69 -22.48 -11.27
C ASP A 404 -20.84 -22.07 -12.48
N LEU A 405 -19.64 -21.59 -12.25
CA LEU A 405 -18.74 -21.07 -13.29
C LEU A 405 -18.06 -22.19 -14.10
N THR A 406 -18.24 -23.44 -13.72
CA THR A 406 -17.81 -24.61 -14.50
C THR A 406 -18.84 -25.05 -15.53
N ASP A 407 -20.11 -24.59 -15.40
CA ASP A 407 -21.17 -24.84 -16.36
C ASP A 407 -21.04 -23.88 -17.55
N LYS A 408 -21.14 -24.45 -18.76
CA LYS A 408 -21.10 -23.68 -20.01
C LYS A 408 -22.33 -22.79 -20.25
N ASN A 409 -23.45 -23.13 -19.61
CA ASN A 409 -24.71 -22.41 -19.76
C ASN A 409 -24.85 -21.25 -18.76
N THR A 410 -23.85 -21.02 -17.92
CA THR A 410 -23.87 -19.91 -16.94
C THR A 410 -23.97 -18.57 -17.66
N ASP A 411 -24.96 -17.77 -17.25
CA ASP A 411 -25.10 -16.39 -17.73
C ASP A 411 -24.06 -15.48 -17.06
N PHE A 412 -22.94 -15.32 -17.75
CA PHE A 412 -21.84 -14.46 -17.27
C PHE A 412 -22.19 -12.96 -17.28
N ARG A 413 -23.19 -12.54 -18.03
CA ARG A 413 -23.63 -11.14 -18.01
C ARG A 413 -24.36 -10.85 -16.69
N LEU A 414 -25.30 -11.74 -16.33
CA LEU A 414 -26.02 -11.65 -15.07
C LEU A 414 -25.07 -11.82 -13.86
N LEU A 415 -24.11 -12.76 -13.93
CA LEU A 415 -23.07 -12.89 -12.89
C LEU A 415 -22.32 -11.58 -12.68
N ARG A 416 -21.84 -10.94 -13.77
CA ARG A 416 -21.05 -9.70 -13.67
C ARG A 416 -21.83 -8.50 -13.18
N SER A 417 -23.15 -8.47 -13.35
CA SER A 417 -23.99 -7.44 -12.75
C SER A 417 -24.12 -7.59 -11.23
N LYS A 418 -23.94 -8.83 -10.71
CA LYS A 418 -24.01 -9.14 -9.28
C LYS A 418 -22.65 -9.17 -8.58
N VAL A 419 -21.57 -9.33 -9.31
CA VAL A 419 -20.19 -9.37 -8.79
C VAL A 419 -19.40 -8.20 -9.35
N GLY A 420 -19.38 -7.11 -8.61
CA GLY A 420 -18.56 -5.93 -8.93
C GLY A 420 -17.09 -6.20 -8.60
N MET A 421 -16.18 -5.73 -9.46
CA MET A 421 -14.75 -5.87 -9.25
C MET A 421 -14.03 -4.55 -9.45
N VAL A 422 -13.29 -4.14 -8.44
CA VAL A 422 -12.40 -2.97 -8.44
C VAL A 422 -10.97 -3.48 -8.46
N PHE A 423 -10.20 -3.08 -9.48
CA PHE A 423 -8.79 -3.47 -9.61
C PHE A 423 -7.86 -2.57 -8.77
N GLN A 424 -6.61 -2.96 -8.63
CA GLN A 424 -5.58 -2.29 -7.83
C GLN A 424 -5.40 -0.80 -8.16
N TYR A 425 -5.48 -0.45 -9.45
CA TYR A 425 -5.45 0.94 -9.96
C TYR A 425 -6.70 1.20 -10.78
N PRO A 426 -7.85 1.43 -10.11
CA PRO A 426 -9.13 1.51 -10.81
C PRO A 426 -9.23 2.72 -11.73
N GLU A 427 -8.43 3.75 -11.54
CA GLU A 427 -8.31 4.92 -12.40
C GLU A 427 -7.86 4.61 -13.83
N TYR A 428 -7.17 3.48 -14.05
CA TYR A 428 -6.82 3.02 -15.41
C TYR A 428 -7.98 2.37 -16.17
N GLN A 429 -9.11 2.17 -15.52
CA GLN A 429 -10.34 1.66 -16.14
C GLN A 429 -11.18 2.75 -16.78
N LEU A 430 -10.90 4.02 -16.50
CA LEU A 430 -11.63 5.16 -17.04
C LEU A 430 -11.30 5.35 -18.52
N PHE A 431 -12.34 5.50 -19.35
CA PHE A 431 -12.18 5.56 -20.82
C PHE A 431 -13.19 6.47 -21.53
N ALA A 432 -14.28 6.89 -20.87
CA ALA A 432 -15.31 7.71 -21.47
C ALA A 432 -14.92 9.20 -21.53
N GLU A 433 -15.64 9.98 -22.34
CA GLU A 433 -15.43 11.42 -22.47
C GLU A 433 -15.93 12.18 -21.25
N THR A 434 -17.00 11.69 -20.60
CA THR A 434 -17.57 12.31 -19.41
C THR A 434 -17.63 11.33 -18.24
N VAL A 435 -17.57 11.85 -17.02
CA VAL A 435 -17.77 11.08 -15.79
C VAL A 435 -19.14 10.39 -15.79
N PHE A 436 -20.18 11.06 -16.30
CA PHE A 436 -21.51 10.48 -16.40
C PHE A 436 -21.52 9.21 -17.27
N ASP A 437 -20.93 9.28 -18.46
CA ASP A 437 -20.92 8.14 -19.39
C ASP A 437 -20.05 6.99 -18.88
N ASP A 438 -18.94 7.30 -18.21
CA ASP A 438 -18.06 6.30 -17.61
C ASP A 438 -18.80 5.50 -16.52
N VAL A 439 -19.44 6.20 -15.59
CA VAL A 439 -20.22 5.58 -14.51
C VAL A 439 -21.45 4.84 -15.05
N ALA A 440 -22.17 5.41 -16.02
CA ALA A 440 -23.35 4.79 -16.61
C ALA A 440 -23.05 3.54 -17.45
N PHE A 441 -21.82 3.37 -17.89
CA PHE A 441 -21.43 2.32 -18.85
C PHE A 441 -21.81 0.91 -18.39
N GLY A 442 -21.46 0.55 -17.15
CA GLY A 442 -21.80 -0.77 -16.58
C GLY A 442 -23.32 -0.99 -16.54
N LEU A 443 -24.06 -0.01 -16.05
CA LEU A 443 -25.51 -0.09 -15.93
C LEU A 443 -26.19 -0.28 -17.29
N LYS A 444 -25.85 0.54 -18.30
CA LYS A 444 -26.40 0.45 -19.66
C LYS A 444 -26.09 -0.90 -20.34
N ASN A 445 -24.90 -1.45 -20.10
CA ASN A 445 -24.50 -2.74 -20.68
C ASN A 445 -25.18 -3.94 -20.03
N PHE A 446 -25.33 -3.94 -18.70
CA PHE A 446 -25.98 -5.04 -18.02
C PHE A 446 -27.50 -4.99 -18.12
N PHE A 447 -28.10 -3.78 -18.18
CA PHE A 447 -29.54 -3.54 -18.21
C PHE A 447 -29.91 -2.62 -19.39
N PRO A 448 -29.90 -3.11 -20.64
CA PRO A 448 -30.11 -2.27 -21.84
C PRO A 448 -31.49 -1.62 -21.90
N ASP A 449 -32.47 -2.16 -21.16
CA ASP A 449 -33.85 -1.63 -21.10
C ASP A 449 -34.01 -0.57 -19.98
N VAL A 450 -32.92 -0.19 -19.27
CA VAL A 450 -32.98 0.84 -18.23
C VAL A 450 -33.31 2.21 -18.85
N SER A 451 -34.23 2.94 -18.23
CA SER A 451 -34.62 4.28 -18.71
C SER A 451 -33.50 5.30 -18.50
N GLU A 452 -33.47 6.37 -19.30
CA GLU A 452 -32.52 7.48 -19.11
C GLU A 452 -32.66 8.13 -17.71
N GLU A 453 -33.92 8.23 -17.24
CA GLU A 453 -34.20 8.81 -15.93
C GLU A 453 -33.68 7.94 -14.79
N ASP A 454 -33.85 6.61 -14.86
CA ASP A 454 -33.29 5.66 -13.90
C ASP A 454 -31.77 5.62 -13.97
N THR A 455 -31.20 5.69 -15.17
CA THR A 455 -29.75 5.80 -15.36
C THR A 455 -29.19 7.04 -14.67
N LYS A 456 -29.82 8.20 -14.89
CA LYS A 456 -29.40 9.45 -14.27
C LYS A 456 -29.48 9.39 -12.74
N ARG A 457 -30.56 8.78 -12.20
CA ARG A 457 -30.73 8.59 -10.76
C ARG A 457 -29.65 7.67 -10.18
N ALA A 458 -29.38 6.54 -10.83
CA ALA A 458 -28.37 5.59 -10.38
C ALA A 458 -26.94 6.18 -10.41
N VAL A 459 -26.60 6.90 -11.48
CA VAL A 459 -25.29 7.57 -11.60
C VAL A 459 -25.13 8.64 -10.52
N LYS A 460 -26.18 9.45 -10.28
CA LYS A 460 -26.17 10.44 -9.22
C LYS A 460 -25.93 9.80 -7.85
N GLU A 461 -26.71 8.77 -7.52
CA GLU A 461 -26.58 8.03 -6.26
C GLU A 461 -25.17 7.43 -6.10
N ALA A 462 -24.62 6.82 -7.16
CA ALA A 462 -23.29 6.22 -7.11
C ALA A 462 -22.19 7.26 -6.88
N LEU A 463 -22.25 8.42 -7.57
CA LEU A 463 -21.27 9.51 -7.37
C LEU A 463 -21.37 10.13 -5.97
N GLU A 464 -22.60 10.36 -5.49
CA GLU A 464 -22.81 10.90 -4.13
C GLU A 464 -22.36 9.88 -3.05
N THR A 465 -22.54 8.59 -3.29
CA THR A 465 -22.07 7.52 -2.39
C THR A 465 -20.55 7.57 -2.21
N VAL A 466 -19.81 7.82 -3.28
CA VAL A 466 -18.33 7.94 -3.22
C VAL A 466 -17.86 9.34 -2.82
N GLY A 467 -18.76 10.23 -2.40
CA GLY A 467 -18.43 11.58 -1.93
C GLY A 467 -18.08 12.57 -3.05
N LEU A 468 -18.61 12.37 -4.27
CA LEU A 468 -18.46 13.32 -5.36
C LEU A 468 -19.79 14.02 -5.65
N SER A 469 -19.74 15.35 -5.81
CA SER A 469 -20.90 16.14 -6.20
C SER A 469 -21.26 15.85 -7.66
N TYR A 470 -22.44 15.24 -7.89
CA TYR A 470 -22.92 14.89 -9.23
C TYR A 470 -22.92 16.11 -10.16
N GLU A 471 -23.42 17.26 -9.70
CA GLU A 471 -23.55 18.47 -10.53
C GLU A 471 -22.19 19.05 -10.95
N GLU A 472 -21.16 18.90 -10.11
CA GLU A 472 -19.82 19.42 -10.39
C GLU A 472 -19.02 18.55 -11.34
N VAL A 473 -19.19 17.21 -11.28
CA VAL A 473 -18.29 16.30 -12.00
C VAL A 473 -18.92 15.63 -13.22
N LYS A 474 -20.25 15.54 -13.33
CA LYS A 474 -20.94 14.73 -14.35
C LYS A 474 -20.52 14.99 -15.80
N ASN A 475 -20.27 16.26 -16.14
CA ASN A 475 -19.91 16.70 -17.50
C ASN A 475 -18.40 16.87 -17.69
N ARG A 476 -17.60 16.69 -16.64
CA ARG A 476 -16.14 16.80 -16.74
C ARG A 476 -15.55 15.55 -17.35
N SER A 477 -14.40 15.71 -18.00
CA SER A 477 -13.60 14.56 -18.43
C SER A 477 -13.04 13.83 -17.21
N PRO A 478 -13.14 12.49 -17.11
CA PRO A 478 -12.47 11.75 -16.05
C PRO A 478 -10.97 12.02 -15.98
N PHE A 479 -10.35 12.35 -17.11
CA PHE A 479 -8.90 12.59 -17.21
C PHE A 479 -8.45 13.93 -16.62
N GLU A 480 -9.36 14.89 -16.44
CA GLU A 480 -9.10 16.18 -15.79
C GLU A 480 -9.20 16.13 -14.25
N LEU A 481 -9.68 15.02 -13.71
CA LEU A 481 -9.87 14.85 -12.28
C LEU A 481 -8.54 14.54 -11.56
N SER A 482 -8.47 14.87 -10.27
CA SER A 482 -7.36 14.43 -9.42
C SER A 482 -7.31 12.90 -9.31
N GLY A 483 -6.17 12.32 -8.96
CA GLY A 483 -6.03 10.86 -8.80
C GLY A 483 -7.06 10.25 -7.84
N GLY A 484 -7.31 10.91 -6.70
CA GLY A 484 -8.34 10.48 -5.75
C GLY A 484 -9.76 10.56 -6.32
N GLN A 485 -10.08 11.63 -7.07
CA GLN A 485 -11.38 11.75 -7.74
C GLN A 485 -11.54 10.69 -8.84
N LYS A 486 -10.50 10.44 -9.67
CA LYS A 486 -10.50 9.36 -10.67
C LYS A 486 -10.83 8.02 -10.05
N ARG A 487 -10.19 7.69 -8.94
CA ARG A 487 -10.42 6.44 -8.20
C ARG A 487 -11.86 6.34 -7.69
N ARG A 488 -12.41 7.40 -7.13
CA ARG A 488 -13.81 7.46 -6.68
C ARG A 488 -14.78 7.29 -7.84
N VAL A 489 -14.52 7.91 -9.00
CA VAL A 489 -15.34 7.72 -10.22
C VAL A 489 -15.29 6.27 -10.69
N ALA A 490 -14.11 5.63 -10.70
CA ALA A 490 -13.97 4.23 -11.08
C ALA A 490 -14.73 3.29 -10.12
N ILE A 491 -14.68 3.55 -8.80
CA ILE A 491 -15.48 2.81 -7.83
C ILE A 491 -16.99 3.04 -8.09
N ALA A 492 -17.41 4.28 -8.36
CA ALA A 492 -18.80 4.62 -8.69
C ALA A 492 -19.29 3.83 -9.91
N GLY A 493 -18.46 3.67 -10.96
CA GLY A 493 -18.76 2.87 -12.16
C GLY A 493 -18.98 1.37 -11.86
N VAL A 494 -18.38 0.86 -10.80
CA VAL A 494 -18.61 -0.53 -10.34
C VAL A 494 -19.88 -0.63 -9.49
N ILE A 495 -20.07 0.29 -8.54
CA ILE A 495 -21.18 0.21 -7.57
C ILE A 495 -22.52 0.71 -8.12
N VAL A 496 -22.56 1.38 -9.27
CA VAL A 496 -23.79 1.87 -9.92
C VAL A 496 -24.82 0.77 -10.18
N THR A 497 -24.37 -0.47 -10.36
CA THR A 497 -25.22 -1.66 -10.55
C THR A 497 -25.69 -2.28 -9.23
N LYS A 498 -25.25 -1.77 -8.08
CA LYS A 498 -25.49 -2.31 -6.74
C LYS A 498 -25.23 -3.83 -6.65
N PRO A 499 -23.98 -4.27 -6.87
CA PRO A 499 -23.65 -5.69 -6.88
C PRO A 499 -23.85 -6.34 -5.51
N GLU A 500 -24.28 -7.62 -5.50
CA GLU A 500 -24.43 -8.43 -4.27
C GLU A 500 -23.07 -8.73 -3.61
N ILE A 501 -22.04 -8.89 -4.42
CA ILE A 501 -20.65 -9.14 -4.01
C ILE A 501 -19.75 -8.06 -4.58
N LEU A 502 -18.96 -7.42 -3.75
CA LEU A 502 -17.97 -6.44 -4.17
C LEU A 502 -16.57 -6.97 -3.86
N VAL A 503 -15.76 -7.13 -4.91
CA VAL A 503 -14.38 -7.61 -4.83
C VAL A 503 -13.44 -6.45 -5.11
N LEU A 504 -12.47 -6.23 -4.23
CA LEU A 504 -11.49 -5.15 -4.38
C LEU A 504 -10.08 -5.74 -4.26
N ASP A 505 -9.30 -5.56 -5.31
CA ASP A 505 -7.89 -5.99 -5.35
C ASP A 505 -7.00 -4.82 -4.94
N GLU A 506 -6.51 -4.83 -3.69
CA GLU A 506 -5.67 -3.80 -3.07
C GLU A 506 -6.28 -2.37 -3.17
N PRO A 507 -7.51 -2.14 -2.65
CA PRO A 507 -8.24 -0.89 -2.86
C PRO A 507 -7.55 0.35 -2.28
N ALA A 508 -6.65 0.18 -1.34
CA ALA A 508 -5.92 1.26 -0.66
C ALA A 508 -4.49 1.47 -1.19
N ALA A 509 -4.05 0.69 -2.22
CA ALA A 509 -2.70 0.81 -2.77
C ALA A 509 -2.43 2.20 -3.36
N GLY A 510 -1.30 2.82 -2.99
CA GLY A 510 -0.90 4.15 -3.47
C GLY A 510 -1.72 5.32 -2.93
N LEU A 511 -2.61 5.09 -1.96
CA LEU A 511 -3.30 6.16 -1.25
C LEU A 511 -2.50 6.61 -0.02
N ASP A 512 -2.64 7.90 0.30
CA ASP A 512 -2.22 8.42 1.59
C ASP A 512 -3.09 7.84 2.72
N PRO A 513 -2.68 7.91 3.99
CA PRO A 513 -3.40 7.30 5.11
C PRO A 513 -4.85 7.77 5.24
N LEU A 514 -5.14 9.05 4.97
CA LEU A 514 -6.49 9.59 5.02
C LEU A 514 -7.37 9.02 3.90
N GLY A 515 -6.86 8.99 2.67
CA GLY A 515 -7.56 8.38 1.54
C GLY A 515 -7.84 6.89 1.76
N LYS A 516 -6.94 6.18 2.46
CA LYS A 516 -7.14 4.80 2.87
C LYS A 516 -8.31 4.66 3.85
N GLU A 517 -8.35 5.48 4.91
CA GLU A 517 -9.45 5.50 5.89
C GLU A 517 -10.79 5.84 5.22
N GLU A 518 -10.82 6.81 4.29
CA GLU A 518 -12.02 7.16 3.53
C GLU A 518 -12.55 6.01 2.68
N VAL A 519 -11.66 5.29 1.97
CA VAL A 519 -12.07 4.13 1.16
C VAL A 519 -12.60 3.01 2.04
N MET A 520 -11.96 2.70 3.17
CA MET A 520 -12.43 1.65 4.09
C MET A 520 -13.78 2.03 4.72
N SER A 521 -13.96 3.28 5.13
CA SER A 521 -15.25 3.79 5.63
C SER A 521 -16.36 3.69 4.59
N LEU A 522 -16.06 4.01 3.32
CA LEU A 522 -16.97 3.84 2.19
C LEU A 522 -17.37 2.38 2.02
N LEU A 523 -16.42 1.45 2.06
CA LEU A 523 -16.69 0.00 1.92
C LEU A 523 -17.57 -0.53 3.06
N HIS A 524 -17.34 -0.10 4.30
CA HIS A 524 -18.19 -0.44 5.42
C HIS A 524 -19.61 0.11 5.27
N LYS A 525 -19.76 1.36 4.80
CA LYS A 525 -21.05 1.95 4.48
C LYS A 525 -21.79 1.12 3.43
N ILE A 526 -21.15 0.82 2.30
CA ILE A 526 -21.71 0.01 1.22
C ILE A 526 -22.13 -1.38 1.73
N HIS A 527 -21.29 -2.03 2.54
CA HIS A 527 -21.57 -3.34 3.13
C HIS A 527 -22.78 -3.30 4.08
N SER A 528 -22.89 -2.27 4.90
CA SER A 528 -24.00 -2.14 5.86
C SER A 528 -25.34 -1.77 5.19
N GLU A 529 -25.32 -1.04 4.07
CA GLU A 529 -26.54 -0.54 3.44
C GLU A 529 -27.16 -1.54 2.45
N TRP A 530 -26.34 -2.18 1.58
CA TRP A 530 -26.91 -3.01 0.50
C TRP A 530 -26.00 -4.12 -0.05
N CYS A 531 -24.69 -4.00 -0.02
CA CYS A 531 -23.78 -5.02 -0.53
C CYS A 531 -23.65 -6.17 0.50
N LYS A 532 -23.97 -7.40 0.10
CA LYS A 532 -24.00 -8.51 1.04
C LYS A 532 -22.62 -9.00 1.44
N THR A 533 -21.70 -9.07 0.47
CA THR A 533 -20.36 -9.62 0.73
C THR A 533 -19.32 -8.69 0.14
N VAL A 534 -18.38 -8.27 0.95
CA VAL A 534 -17.21 -7.49 0.52
C VAL A 534 -15.97 -8.34 0.66
N ILE A 535 -15.17 -8.41 -0.40
CA ILE A 535 -13.91 -9.15 -0.42
C ILE A 535 -12.79 -8.16 -0.70
N ILE A 536 -11.84 -8.05 0.21
CA ILE A 536 -10.65 -7.23 0.02
C ILE A 536 -9.41 -8.10 -0.09
N VAL A 537 -8.62 -7.87 -1.11
CA VAL A 537 -7.24 -8.37 -1.18
C VAL A 537 -6.35 -7.29 -0.61
N SER A 538 -5.57 -7.61 0.40
CA SER A 538 -4.63 -6.66 1.00
C SER A 538 -3.34 -7.35 1.44
N HIS A 539 -2.26 -6.61 1.42
CA HIS A 539 -0.99 -6.99 2.04
C HIS A 539 -0.76 -6.28 3.39
N ASP A 540 -1.67 -5.41 3.81
CA ASP A 540 -1.63 -4.72 5.11
C ASP A 540 -2.38 -5.55 6.16
N MET A 541 -1.65 -6.15 7.09
CA MET A 541 -2.21 -7.04 8.12
C MET A 541 -3.04 -6.28 9.15
N ASP A 542 -2.72 -5.00 9.40
CA ASP A 542 -3.53 -4.16 10.30
C ASP A 542 -4.89 -3.87 9.67
N GLU A 543 -4.94 -3.59 8.36
CA GLU A 543 -6.20 -3.40 7.62
C GLU A 543 -7.11 -4.62 7.71
N ILE A 544 -6.54 -5.82 7.54
CA ILE A 544 -7.28 -7.08 7.67
C ILE A 544 -7.76 -7.30 9.12
N ALA A 545 -6.90 -7.03 10.10
CA ALA A 545 -7.24 -7.20 11.52
C ALA A 545 -8.36 -6.27 11.98
N GLU A 546 -8.38 -5.04 11.45
CA GLU A 546 -9.36 -4.01 11.83
C GLU A 546 -10.71 -4.17 11.12
N ASN A 547 -10.72 -4.67 9.87
CA ASN A 547 -11.90 -4.57 9.02
C ASN A 547 -12.56 -5.91 8.67
N CYS A 548 -11.82 -7.04 8.69
CA CYS A 548 -12.34 -8.30 8.20
C CYS A 548 -12.93 -9.16 9.30
N THR A 549 -14.06 -9.81 8.99
CA THR A 549 -14.69 -10.82 9.86
C THR A 549 -13.93 -12.15 9.82
N ARG A 550 -13.46 -12.54 8.61
CA ARG A 550 -12.61 -13.71 8.36
C ARG A 550 -11.61 -13.36 7.25
N ALA A 551 -10.52 -14.12 7.18
CA ALA A 551 -9.57 -13.98 6.09
C ALA A 551 -8.98 -15.32 5.68
N ALA A 552 -8.50 -15.40 4.42
CA ALA A 552 -7.78 -16.52 3.86
C ALA A 552 -6.31 -16.14 3.58
N ILE A 553 -5.40 -17.04 3.92
CA ILE A 553 -3.97 -16.92 3.63
C ILE A 553 -3.64 -17.68 2.36
N PHE A 554 -3.17 -16.96 1.32
CA PHE A 554 -2.68 -17.55 0.09
C PHE A 554 -1.16 -17.64 0.08
N SER A 555 -0.62 -18.80 -0.30
CA SER A 555 0.81 -19.00 -0.54
C SER A 555 1.00 -20.03 -1.64
N GLU A 556 1.88 -19.71 -2.61
CA GLU A 556 2.22 -20.62 -3.71
C GLU A 556 1.00 -21.21 -4.45
N GLY A 557 -0.03 -20.39 -4.65
CA GLY A 557 -1.27 -20.79 -5.33
C GLY A 557 -2.24 -21.62 -4.50
N LYS A 558 -2.01 -21.79 -3.21
CA LYS A 558 -2.84 -22.59 -2.27
C LYS A 558 -3.40 -21.71 -1.16
N VAL A 559 -4.51 -22.14 -0.58
CA VAL A 559 -5.04 -21.61 0.67
C VAL A 559 -4.41 -22.38 1.84
N LEU A 560 -3.67 -21.69 2.70
CA LEU A 560 -3.01 -22.29 3.86
C LEU A 560 -3.93 -22.36 5.07
N ALA A 561 -4.71 -21.31 5.30
CA ALA A 561 -5.62 -21.19 6.43
C ALA A 561 -6.77 -20.24 6.12
N VAL A 562 -7.92 -20.46 6.75
CA VAL A 562 -9.09 -19.57 6.74
C VAL A 562 -9.63 -19.50 8.16
N ALA A 563 -9.58 -18.33 8.77
CA ALA A 563 -10.13 -18.11 10.11
C ALA A 563 -10.43 -16.61 10.35
N ASP A 564 -10.92 -16.28 11.53
CA ASP A 564 -10.98 -14.91 11.99
C ASP A 564 -9.55 -14.32 12.19
N PRO A 565 -9.36 -13.01 12.07
CA PRO A 565 -8.04 -12.39 12.15
C PRO A 565 -7.28 -12.71 13.46
N LYS A 566 -7.98 -12.81 14.60
CA LYS A 566 -7.34 -13.13 15.88
C LYS A 566 -6.70 -14.52 15.86
N THR A 567 -7.41 -15.49 15.32
CA THR A 567 -6.90 -16.87 15.16
C THR A 567 -5.74 -16.92 14.17
N LEU A 568 -5.86 -16.23 13.01
CA LEU A 568 -4.82 -16.23 11.98
C LEU A 568 -3.51 -15.63 12.50
N PHE A 569 -3.58 -14.48 13.15
CA PHE A 569 -2.39 -13.75 13.60
C PHE A 569 -1.82 -14.24 14.93
N SER A 570 -2.50 -15.13 15.65
CA SER A 570 -1.95 -15.77 16.86
C SER A 570 -0.72 -16.63 16.58
N ASN A 571 -0.57 -17.16 15.36
CA ASN A 571 0.58 -17.97 14.94
C ASN A 571 1.58 -17.16 14.11
N ALA A 572 2.07 -16.06 14.67
CA ALA A 572 2.93 -15.10 13.98
C ALA A 572 4.20 -15.74 13.36
N GLU A 573 4.84 -16.69 14.04
CA GLU A 573 6.05 -17.38 13.56
C GLU A 573 5.81 -18.12 12.25
N VAL A 574 4.69 -18.83 12.14
CA VAL A 574 4.31 -19.56 10.91
C VAL A 574 4.05 -18.59 9.75
N LEU A 575 3.49 -17.41 10.03
CA LEU A 575 3.26 -16.39 9.02
C LEU A 575 4.56 -15.77 8.52
N GLU A 576 5.46 -15.41 9.44
CA GLU A 576 6.77 -14.85 9.14
C GLU A 576 7.65 -15.83 8.34
N GLU A 577 7.63 -17.13 8.65
CA GLU A 577 8.29 -18.18 7.86
C GLU A 577 7.78 -18.25 6.41
N LYS A 578 6.52 -17.90 6.19
CA LYS A 578 5.89 -17.82 4.85
C LYS A 578 6.06 -16.46 4.18
N GLY A 579 6.86 -15.57 4.76
CA GLY A 579 7.11 -14.22 4.23
C GLY A 579 5.93 -13.27 4.39
N LEU A 580 4.99 -13.57 5.29
CA LEU A 580 3.90 -12.69 5.65
C LEU A 580 4.23 -11.91 6.91
N ASP A 581 3.70 -10.72 7.00
CA ASP A 581 3.82 -9.88 8.19
C ASP A 581 2.68 -10.18 9.18
N VAL A 582 2.71 -9.56 10.35
CA VAL A 582 1.64 -9.59 11.35
C VAL A 582 1.27 -8.17 11.75
N PRO A 583 0.06 -7.94 12.30
CA PRO A 583 -0.36 -6.61 12.76
C PRO A 583 0.65 -6.00 13.73
N PHE A 584 0.79 -4.67 13.66
CA PHE A 584 1.76 -3.93 14.51
C PHE A 584 1.51 -4.15 16.00
N ALA A 585 0.25 -4.19 16.43
CA ALA A 585 -0.14 -4.48 17.81
C ALA A 585 0.36 -5.87 18.27
N ALA A 586 0.32 -6.87 17.38
CA ALA A 586 0.83 -8.21 17.69
C ALA A 586 2.36 -8.23 17.82
N LYS A 587 3.09 -7.50 16.96
CA LYS A 587 4.55 -7.32 17.10
C LYS A 587 4.91 -6.69 18.44
N LEU A 588 4.20 -5.63 18.81
CA LEU A 588 4.43 -4.91 20.04
C LEU A 588 4.12 -5.77 21.28
N THR A 589 3.01 -6.52 21.25
CA THR A 589 2.68 -7.49 22.31
C THR A 589 3.80 -8.51 22.49
N ARG A 590 4.32 -9.09 21.39
CA ARG A 590 5.45 -10.05 21.43
C ARG A 590 6.74 -9.40 21.97
N ALA A 591 7.01 -8.15 21.61
CA ALA A 591 8.16 -7.42 22.13
C ALA A 591 8.06 -7.20 23.66
N LEU A 592 6.87 -6.92 24.17
CA LEU A 592 6.61 -6.80 25.61
C LEU A 592 6.74 -8.15 26.34
N VAL A 593 6.21 -9.23 25.77
CA VAL A 593 6.35 -10.59 26.33
C VAL A 593 7.84 -10.98 26.47
N LYS A 594 8.69 -10.65 25.47
CA LYS A 594 10.14 -10.87 25.56
C LYS A 594 10.80 -10.11 26.72
N LYS A 595 10.18 -9.01 27.19
CA LYS A 595 10.63 -8.23 28.35
C LYS A 595 9.98 -8.68 29.67
N GLY A 596 9.18 -9.74 29.66
CA GLY A 596 8.50 -10.27 30.84
C GLY A 596 7.16 -9.59 31.17
N VAL A 597 6.61 -8.75 30.28
CA VAL A 597 5.28 -8.16 30.44
C VAL A 597 4.27 -9.06 29.76
N VAL A 598 3.48 -9.80 30.55
CA VAL A 598 2.46 -10.71 30.03
C VAL A 598 1.15 -9.95 29.83
N VAL A 599 0.88 -9.58 28.58
CA VAL A 599 -0.39 -8.98 28.15
C VAL A 599 -1.05 -9.93 27.15
N ASP A 600 -2.37 -10.03 27.19
CA ASP A 600 -3.13 -10.81 26.22
C ASP A 600 -2.84 -10.35 24.78
N ASN A 601 -2.79 -11.29 23.84
CA ASN A 601 -2.55 -10.98 22.44
C ASN A 601 -3.52 -9.91 21.94
N ALA A 602 -2.96 -8.86 21.36
CA ALA A 602 -3.70 -7.77 20.74
C ALA A 602 -3.38 -7.74 19.23
N PHE A 603 -4.39 -7.48 18.41
CA PHE A 603 -4.24 -7.50 16.94
C PHE A 603 -4.63 -6.17 16.30
N THR A 604 -5.27 -5.27 17.03
CA THR A 604 -5.55 -3.89 16.62
C THR A 604 -4.95 -2.91 17.62
N VAL A 605 -4.71 -1.68 17.17
CA VAL A 605 -4.18 -0.61 18.03
C VAL A 605 -5.10 -0.35 19.22
N SER A 606 -6.40 -0.27 18.98
CA SER A 606 -7.41 -0.02 20.03
C SER A 606 -7.44 -1.14 21.08
N ASP A 607 -7.43 -2.41 20.64
CA ASP A 607 -7.40 -3.58 21.53
C ASP A 607 -6.11 -3.62 22.36
N PHE A 608 -4.96 -3.25 21.75
CA PHE A 608 -3.69 -3.17 22.48
C PHE A 608 -3.70 -2.09 23.55
N VAL A 609 -4.14 -0.88 23.22
CA VAL A 609 -4.20 0.24 24.16
C VAL A 609 -5.13 -0.09 25.34
N GLU A 610 -6.32 -0.63 25.08
CA GLU A 610 -7.27 -1.02 26.12
C GLU A 610 -6.68 -2.05 27.08
N LYS A 611 -6.11 -3.13 26.56
CA LYS A 611 -5.47 -4.20 27.35
C LYS A 611 -4.29 -3.69 28.16
N MET A 612 -3.47 -2.81 27.57
CA MET A 612 -2.30 -2.27 28.22
C MET A 612 -2.67 -1.31 29.36
N LEU A 613 -3.67 -0.45 29.17
CA LEU A 613 -4.21 0.42 30.21
C LEU A 613 -4.86 -0.38 31.35
N PHE A 614 -5.60 -1.43 31.00
CA PHE A 614 -6.17 -2.35 31.99
C PHE A 614 -5.06 -3.02 32.82
N PHE A 615 -4.03 -3.55 32.16
CA PHE A 615 -2.87 -4.15 32.82
C PHE A 615 -2.18 -3.17 33.75
N ALA A 616 -1.91 -1.95 33.32
CA ALA A 616 -1.28 -0.91 34.12
C ALA A 616 -2.10 -0.55 35.37
N LYS A 617 -3.44 -0.46 35.24
CA LYS A 617 -4.36 -0.22 36.37
C LYS A 617 -4.33 -1.36 37.39
N MET A 618 -4.30 -2.60 36.96
CA MET A 618 -4.23 -3.77 37.84
C MET A 618 -2.92 -3.81 38.62
N GLN A 619 -1.79 -3.45 37.99
CA GLN A 619 -0.49 -3.36 38.65
C GLN A 619 -0.46 -2.22 39.69
N GLY A 620 -1.05 -1.05 39.39
CA GLY A 620 -1.16 0.08 40.33
C GLY A 620 -2.08 -0.20 41.52
N ALA A 621 -3.15 -0.96 41.33
CA ALA A 621 -4.08 -1.35 42.42
C ALA A 621 -3.44 -2.39 43.37
N GLY A 622 -2.52 -3.22 42.86
CA GLY A 622 -1.78 -4.20 43.70
C GLY A 622 -0.82 -3.56 44.70
N THR A 623 -0.34 -2.35 44.45
CA THR A 623 0.54 -1.61 45.36
C THR A 623 -0.22 -0.89 46.51
N SER A 624 -1.52 -0.59 46.37
CA SER A 624 -2.34 0.03 47.41
C SER A 624 -2.88 -0.97 48.46
N LEU A 625 -2.91 -2.27 48.15
CA LEU A 625 -3.39 -3.32 49.06
C LEU A 625 -2.31 -3.92 49.98
N THR A 626 -1.04 -3.59 49.79
CA THR A 626 0.06 -4.06 50.66
C THR A 626 0.59 -3.03 51.64
N GLY A 627 -0.03 -1.84 51.71
CA GLY A 627 0.41 -0.71 52.56
C GLY A 627 -0.37 -0.46 53.83
N GLU A 628 -1.48 -1.22 54.15
CA GLU A 628 -2.19 -1.08 55.42
C GLU A 628 -2.33 -2.42 56.12
N GLY A 629 -1.32 -2.73 56.93
CA GLY A 629 -1.33 -3.91 57.80
C GLY A 629 -0.18 -3.92 58.77
N GLY A 630 -0.24 -3.12 59.84
CA GLY A 630 0.71 -3.32 60.91
C GLY A 630 1.06 -2.09 61.75
N GLN A 631 0.11 -1.59 62.52
CA GLN A 631 0.41 -1.05 63.84
C GLN A 631 -0.88 -1.02 64.64
N SER A 632 -1.06 -2.03 65.45
CA SER A 632 -1.86 -1.95 66.67
C SER A 632 -1.06 -2.54 67.82
N ASP A 633 -0.99 -1.73 68.88
CA ASP A 633 -0.79 -2.10 70.29
C ASP A 633 0.65 -2.38 70.79
N GLU A 634 1.22 -1.42 71.51
CA GLU A 634 1.09 -1.14 72.92
C GLU A 634 1.65 0.23 73.27
#